data_04e6db9e3e588f82fa897cd2446d4762
#
_entry.id   04e6db9e3e588f82fa897cd2446d4762
#
_cell.length_a   1.000
_cell.length_b   1.000
_cell.length_c   1.000
_cell.angle_alpha   90.00
_cell.angle_beta   90.00
_cell.angle_gamma   90.00
#
_symmetry.space_group_name_H-M   'P 1'
#
loop_
_entity.id
_entity.type
_entity.pdbx_description
1 polymer ?
#
loop_
_entity_poly.entity_id
_entity_poly.type
_entity_poly.pdbx_seq_one_letter_code
_entity_poly.pdbx_strand_id
1 'polypeptide(L)'
;MENHKVVDNLEAAIDLWEKGFNVIPLRSSNPLPTPEEPSKDFSIFKKPLVKWKKYQNKRLSLEELKRYFERKPFLNLGIITNGLVIIDADNQKAVGWCDKNLDTPVVSITAKGKHYYFSKPQDFQISNSVNSELGIDIRSTGVFVVAPPSVHGSGIIYRWVSAHAPDLKDVPELGNAEIEVLQEQLSLNEKCIIPHRSHSKNFTKYKNSSLPKDYNSPAEVGGRNDALAKHTGSLLGKGSSVEEIHYETTKWNNTNSSPLSEEERINTVESIIRTNDRENILKIITGTSGDQYPSETLNVLHKIVSRGERGSAEILLDQFKDVTLYNHDSKEWLKYDNGVWIKDSIKNITWRSQDFLLNVFSISAQVCLGIEYRFRQNALHDSEDNSGLNKEIRKYKKFTADFNKAKRSIGQKKTIENVLLLLATEKDIGTATTDFDQHPLLINLQNGYYDLEQDQFYDSDPKKRFLCQFRTNYIPEAKPEKWIKFLETILEGDQERIEYIQKLVGISLTGKADFQAVIFCFGDGRNGKSTFIETLRLLFGDYFGKITSETLLSRGKYGGNTTDYDMADLFGKRMVVGDELSRDRSFNESLLKNLTGGDEVRARQPREQFINFSPTHTLWMFGNHKPRISGTDEEIWRRIKLIPFEYKIPDEDLRDQSEMKEEFQKEFSGILNWAIDGYQKYKKEGAQEPKSVRDATKEYKDDSDTLGRFMEECCKESKLSVATTELYQTYNSWCTNNSEKSQYKYKRGFTTALKIRGLKVKEGTARMTFLEGYELLYQIGESPFGDSTDF
;
A
#
# COMPACT_ATOMS: atom_id res chain seq x y z
N MET A 1 15.92 -5.66 -51.56
CA MET A 1 16.32 -6.85 -50.79
C MET A 1 17.78 -6.64 -50.34
N GLU A 2 17.98 -5.91 -49.27
CA GLU A 2 19.27 -5.73 -48.63
C GLU A 2 19.50 -6.93 -47.69
N ASN A 3 20.56 -7.67 -47.97
CA ASN A 3 21.02 -8.81 -47.20
C ASN A 3 21.14 -8.42 -45.70
N HIS A 4 20.32 -8.99 -44.83
CA HIS A 4 20.53 -8.95 -43.38
C HIS A 4 21.85 -9.73 -43.09
N LYS A 5 22.97 -9.01 -43.03
CA LYS A 5 24.20 -9.52 -42.44
C LYS A 5 23.88 -10.02 -41.05
N VAL A 6 24.03 -11.31 -40.79
CA VAL A 6 23.99 -11.89 -39.45
C VAL A 6 25.02 -11.10 -38.63
N VAL A 7 24.57 -10.37 -37.65
CA VAL A 7 25.45 -9.64 -36.72
C VAL A 7 26.25 -10.69 -35.97
N ASP A 8 27.55 -10.75 -36.19
CA ASP A 8 28.43 -11.66 -35.46
C ASP A 8 28.70 -11.05 -34.07
N ASN A 9 27.86 -11.46 -33.11
CA ASN A 9 27.97 -10.99 -31.75
C ASN A 9 29.20 -11.51 -31.01
N LEU A 10 29.92 -12.50 -31.57
CA LEU A 10 31.20 -12.98 -31.05
C LEU A 10 32.29 -11.91 -31.20
N GLU A 11 32.44 -11.35 -32.42
CA GLU A 11 33.43 -10.30 -32.68
C GLU A 11 33.17 -9.06 -31.79
N ALA A 12 31.90 -8.63 -31.68
CA ALA A 12 31.53 -7.50 -30.81
C ALA A 12 31.76 -7.78 -29.33
N ALA A 13 31.53 -9.03 -28.87
CA ALA A 13 31.80 -9.41 -27.49
C ALA A 13 33.28 -9.39 -27.15
N ILE A 14 34.14 -9.84 -28.09
CA ILE A 14 35.60 -9.82 -27.97
C ILE A 14 36.08 -8.37 -27.96
N ASP A 15 35.65 -7.54 -28.91
CA ASP A 15 36.03 -6.13 -29.01
C ASP A 15 35.72 -5.36 -27.74
N LEU A 16 34.48 -5.46 -27.21
CA LEU A 16 34.10 -4.84 -25.94
C LEU A 16 34.92 -5.35 -24.77
N TRP A 17 35.22 -6.66 -24.74
CA TRP A 17 36.05 -7.25 -23.71
C TRP A 17 37.50 -6.73 -23.78
N GLU A 18 38.10 -6.65 -24.92
CA GLU A 18 39.47 -6.11 -25.13
C GLU A 18 39.52 -4.62 -24.78
N LYS A 19 38.48 -3.87 -25.09
CA LYS A 19 38.31 -2.44 -24.73
C LYS A 19 38.05 -2.18 -23.25
N GLY A 20 38.07 -3.22 -22.43
CA GLY A 20 38.03 -3.09 -20.97
C GLY A 20 36.68 -3.37 -20.33
N PHE A 21 35.57 -3.46 -21.05
CA PHE A 21 34.23 -3.70 -20.48
C PHE A 21 34.10 -5.11 -19.89
N ASN A 22 33.27 -5.21 -18.87
CA ASN A 22 32.93 -6.51 -18.25
C ASN A 22 31.69 -7.10 -18.93
N VAL A 23 31.93 -7.91 -19.95
CA VAL A 23 30.90 -8.44 -20.85
C VAL A 23 30.40 -9.81 -20.38
N ILE A 24 29.09 -10.03 -20.47
CA ILE A 24 28.43 -11.31 -20.18
C ILE A 24 27.47 -11.71 -21.32
N PRO A 25 27.28 -13.02 -21.58
CA PRO A 25 26.30 -13.49 -22.55
C PRO A 25 24.90 -13.46 -22.00
N LEU A 26 23.97 -12.90 -22.78
CA LEU A 26 22.53 -12.89 -22.49
C LEU A 26 21.79 -13.81 -23.45
N ARG A 27 20.60 -14.26 -23.04
CA ARG A 27 19.73 -15.09 -23.91
C ARG A 27 19.26 -14.31 -25.13
N SER A 28 18.98 -15.02 -26.20
CA SER A 28 18.30 -14.56 -27.39
C SER A 28 17.50 -15.72 -27.99
N SER A 29 16.75 -15.49 -29.05
CA SER A 29 16.03 -16.52 -29.83
C SER A 29 16.75 -16.85 -31.14
N ASN A 30 16.45 -18.01 -31.69
CA ASN A 30 16.84 -18.38 -33.05
C ASN A 30 15.60 -18.99 -33.74
N PRO A 31 15.03 -18.34 -34.75
CA PRO A 31 15.53 -17.11 -35.40
C PRO A 31 15.43 -15.87 -34.48
N LEU A 32 16.24 -14.87 -34.81
CA LEU A 32 16.18 -13.55 -34.16
C LEU A 32 14.84 -12.87 -34.51
N PRO A 33 14.24 -12.13 -33.59
CA PRO A 33 13.01 -11.36 -33.86
C PRO A 33 13.30 -10.23 -34.87
N THR A 34 12.29 -9.89 -35.68
CA THR A 34 12.29 -8.71 -36.54
C THR A 34 11.22 -7.73 -36.12
N PRO A 35 11.22 -6.48 -36.57
CA PRO A 35 10.15 -5.53 -36.28
C PRO A 35 8.77 -6.00 -36.77
N GLU A 36 8.74 -6.81 -37.86
CA GLU A 36 7.52 -7.39 -38.45
C GLU A 36 7.03 -8.61 -37.64
N GLU A 37 7.98 -9.37 -37.04
CA GLU A 37 7.72 -10.57 -36.25
C GLU A 37 8.41 -10.46 -34.87
N PRO A 38 7.87 -9.63 -33.94
CA PRO A 38 8.46 -9.47 -32.63
C PRO A 38 8.24 -10.71 -31.74
N SER A 39 9.13 -10.91 -30.80
CA SER A 39 8.97 -11.98 -29.79
C SER A 39 7.74 -11.73 -28.90
N LYS A 40 7.06 -12.80 -28.50
CA LYS A 40 5.96 -12.73 -27.53
C LYS A 40 6.44 -12.44 -26.10
N ASP A 41 7.69 -12.78 -25.77
CA ASP A 41 8.29 -12.53 -24.44
C ASP A 41 9.61 -11.76 -24.59
N PHE A 42 9.54 -10.45 -24.38
CA PHE A 42 10.70 -9.56 -24.43
C PHE A 42 11.69 -9.78 -23.28
N SER A 43 11.25 -10.38 -22.17
CA SER A 43 12.07 -10.57 -20.98
C SER A 43 13.22 -11.57 -21.22
N ILE A 44 13.04 -12.49 -22.15
CA ILE A 44 14.06 -13.52 -22.50
C ILE A 44 15.37 -12.86 -22.93
N PHE A 45 15.30 -11.77 -23.71
CA PHE A 45 16.46 -11.10 -24.32
C PHE A 45 17.33 -10.33 -23.31
N LYS A 46 16.86 -10.20 -22.08
CA LYS A 46 17.58 -9.57 -20.96
C LYS A 46 18.05 -10.59 -19.91
N LYS A 47 17.83 -11.91 -20.11
CA LYS A 47 18.21 -12.94 -19.12
C LYS A 47 19.66 -13.40 -19.33
N PRO A 48 20.55 -13.28 -18.32
CA PRO A 48 21.94 -13.76 -18.44
C PRO A 48 21.99 -15.27 -18.46
N LEU A 49 22.95 -15.81 -19.25
CA LEU A 49 23.25 -17.24 -19.29
C LEU A 49 24.21 -17.70 -18.19
N VAL A 50 24.84 -16.75 -17.51
CA VAL A 50 25.81 -17.01 -16.45
C VAL A 50 25.25 -16.53 -15.09
N LYS A 51 25.75 -17.10 -14.01
CA LYS A 51 25.53 -16.56 -12.66
C LYS A 51 26.34 -15.27 -12.50
N TRP A 52 25.89 -14.21 -13.16
CA TRP A 52 26.62 -12.96 -13.41
C TRP A 52 27.07 -12.23 -12.14
N LYS A 53 26.37 -12.40 -11.00
CA LYS A 53 26.71 -11.73 -9.72
C LYS A 53 28.16 -12.01 -9.27
N LYS A 54 28.71 -13.18 -9.59
CA LYS A 54 30.09 -13.51 -9.25
C LYS A 54 31.13 -12.73 -10.10
N TYR A 55 30.69 -12.18 -11.23
CA TYR A 55 31.52 -11.39 -12.11
C TYR A 55 31.48 -9.89 -11.87
N GLN A 56 30.83 -9.43 -10.80
CA GLN A 56 30.86 -8.02 -10.39
C GLN A 56 32.29 -7.57 -10.02
N ASN A 57 33.07 -8.43 -9.36
CA ASN A 57 34.43 -8.12 -8.91
C ASN A 57 35.51 -8.83 -9.71
N LYS A 58 35.15 -9.65 -10.71
CA LYS A 58 36.04 -10.40 -11.54
C LYS A 58 35.43 -10.52 -12.94
N ARG A 59 36.14 -10.10 -13.96
CA ARG A 59 35.70 -10.25 -15.36
C ARG A 59 35.57 -11.71 -15.76
N LEU A 60 34.57 -12.03 -16.59
CA LEU A 60 34.53 -13.31 -17.31
C LEU A 60 35.80 -13.45 -18.15
N SER A 61 36.47 -14.60 -18.13
CA SER A 61 37.64 -14.77 -18.96
C SER A 61 37.29 -14.75 -20.45
N LEU A 62 38.22 -14.29 -21.29
CA LEU A 62 38.01 -14.23 -22.74
C LEU A 62 37.67 -15.61 -23.33
N GLU A 63 38.33 -16.66 -22.84
CA GLU A 63 38.07 -18.04 -23.28
C GLU A 63 36.66 -18.53 -22.90
N GLU A 64 36.22 -18.21 -21.68
CA GLU A 64 34.85 -18.52 -21.25
C GLU A 64 33.83 -17.76 -22.09
N LEU A 65 34.10 -16.47 -22.38
CA LEU A 65 33.21 -15.62 -23.20
C LEU A 65 33.12 -16.19 -24.62
N LYS A 66 34.23 -16.50 -25.25
CA LYS A 66 34.30 -17.11 -26.64
C LYS A 66 33.46 -18.38 -26.68
N ARG A 67 33.61 -19.32 -25.73
CA ARG A 67 32.84 -20.59 -25.71
C ARG A 67 31.33 -20.41 -25.75
N TYR A 68 30.79 -19.33 -25.17
CA TYR A 68 29.35 -19.08 -25.22
C TYR A 68 28.91 -18.66 -26.62
N PHE A 69 29.64 -17.72 -27.24
CA PHE A 69 29.27 -17.16 -28.54
C PHE A 69 29.61 -18.08 -29.71
N GLU A 70 30.70 -18.84 -29.68
CA GLU A 70 31.01 -19.87 -30.66
C GLU A 70 29.92 -20.96 -30.75
N ARG A 71 29.32 -21.33 -29.59
CA ARG A 71 28.21 -22.29 -29.56
C ARG A 71 26.88 -21.68 -30.02
N LYS A 72 26.68 -20.38 -29.83
CA LYS A 72 25.45 -19.67 -30.13
C LYS A 72 25.76 -18.22 -30.55
N PRO A 73 26.10 -17.99 -31.83
CA PRO A 73 26.53 -16.67 -32.31
C PRO A 73 25.42 -15.57 -32.18
N PHE A 74 24.19 -15.97 -32.06
CA PHE A 74 23.03 -15.08 -31.92
C PHE A 74 22.75 -14.59 -30.47
N LEU A 75 23.58 -14.91 -29.48
CA LEU A 75 23.43 -14.45 -28.12
C LEU A 75 23.56 -12.93 -28.04
N ASN A 76 22.75 -12.33 -27.11
CA ASN A 76 22.88 -10.93 -26.78
C ASN A 76 24.03 -10.67 -25.79
N LEU A 77 24.48 -9.43 -25.72
CA LEU A 77 25.56 -8.97 -24.87
C LEU A 77 25.00 -8.13 -23.71
N GLY A 78 25.58 -8.31 -22.53
CA GLY A 78 25.34 -7.43 -21.38
C GLY A 78 26.66 -6.88 -20.86
N ILE A 79 26.66 -5.62 -20.45
CA ILE A 79 27.76 -4.98 -19.73
C ILE A 79 27.43 -4.89 -18.27
N ILE A 80 28.27 -5.46 -17.39
CA ILE A 80 28.14 -5.29 -15.94
C ILE A 80 28.60 -3.89 -15.57
N THR A 81 27.78 -3.16 -14.80
CA THR A 81 27.96 -1.73 -14.52
C THR A 81 28.94 -1.44 -13.39
N ASN A 82 29.68 -2.44 -12.88
CA ASN A 82 30.66 -2.20 -11.82
C ASN A 82 31.75 -1.21 -12.27
N GLY A 83 31.83 -0.07 -11.59
CA GLY A 83 32.71 1.04 -11.99
C GLY A 83 32.10 1.99 -13.04
N LEU A 84 30.88 1.73 -13.49
CA LEU A 84 30.13 2.58 -14.42
C LEU A 84 28.85 3.13 -13.78
N VAL A 85 28.40 4.25 -14.31
CA VAL A 85 27.05 4.80 -14.12
C VAL A 85 26.43 4.96 -15.49
N ILE A 86 25.29 4.31 -15.71
CA ILE A 86 24.59 4.37 -16.99
C ILE A 86 23.23 5.01 -16.75
N ILE A 87 22.94 6.08 -17.46
CA ILE A 87 21.65 6.74 -17.45
C ILE A 87 20.85 6.16 -18.62
N ASP A 88 19.76 5.46 -18.28
CA ASP A 88 18.89 4.75 -19.21
C ASP A 88 17.63 5.59 -19.44
N ALA A 89 17.50 6.18 -20.62
CA ALA A 89 16.39 7.01 -21.04
C ALA A 89 15.43 6.20 -21.93
N ASP A 90 14.25 5.86 -21.40
CA ASP A 90 13.30 4.91 -21.97
C ASP A 90 12.20 5.54 -22.85
N ASN A 91 12.26 6.86 -23.14
CA ASN A 91 11.30 7.54 -24.00
C ASN A 91 11.92 8.82 -24.64
N GLN A 92 11.28 9.35 -25.68
CA GLN A 92 11.80 10.50 -26.44
C GLN A 92 11.94 11.79 -25.60
N LYS A 93 11.07 12.01 -24.59
CA LYS A 93 11.15 13.15 -23.69
C LYS A 93 12.38 13.04 -22.78
N ALA A 94 12.63 11.85 -22.25
CA ALA A 94 13.81 11.52 -21.44
C ALA A 94 15.11 11.67 -22.28
N VAL A 95 15.11 11.14 -23.49
CA VAL A 95 16.24 11.30 -24.43
C VAL A 95 16.55 12.76 -24.69
N GLY A 96 15.53 13.59 -25.03
CA GLY A 96 15.73 15.02 -25.28
C GLY A 96 16.24 15.77 -24.04
N TRP A 97 15.84 15.38 -22.86
CA TRP A 97 16.37 15.95 -21.63
C TRP A 97 17.84 15.51 -21.39
N CYS A 98 18.15 14.23 -21.52
CA CYS A 98 19.51 13.70 -21.36
C CYS A 98 20.48 14.29 -22.41
N ASP A 99 20.09 14.37 -23.68
CA ASP A 99 20.91 14.96 -24.74
C ASP A 99 21.27 16.44 -24.47
N LYS A 100 20.44 17.15 -23.71
CA LYS A 100 20.67 18.55 -23.35
C LYS A 100 21.53 18.75 -22.10
N ASN A 101 21.46 17.83 -21.15
CA ASN A 101 21.97 18.03 -19.81
C ASN A 101 23.12 17.09 -19.42
N LEU A 102 23.42 16.08 -20.24
CA LEU A 102 24.48 15.10 -19.98
C LEU A 102 25.54 15.18 -21.11
N ASP A 103 26.80 15.39 -20.72
CA ASP A 103 27.91 15.45 -21.68
C ASP A 103 28.73 14.17 -21.65
N THR A 104 28.40 13.23 -22.52
CA THR A 104 29.20 12.03 -22.76
C THR A 104 29.22 11.66 -24.25
N PRO A 105 30.38 11.36 -24.83
CA PRO A 105 30.50 10.83 -26.21
C PRO A 105 30.09 9.37 -26.28
N VAL A 106 29.92 8.68 -25.15
CA VAL A 106 29.65 7.24 -25.08
C VAL A 106 28.17 7.01 -24.87
N VAL A 107 27.45 6.85 -25.97
CA VAL A 107 25.99 6.69 -26.01
C VAL A 107 25.61 5.49 -26.88
N SER A 108 24.64 4.70 -26.44
CA SER A 108 24.04 3.65 -27.29
C SER A 108 22.55 3.91 -27.49
N ILE A 109 22.04 3.60 -28.67
CA ILE A 109 20.64 3.63 -29.04
C ILE A 109 20.03 2.28 -28.66
N THR A 110 18.91 2.33 -27.93
CA THR A 110 18.15 1.16 -27.47
C THR A 110 16.84 1.04 -28.26
N ALA A 111 16.02 0.03 -27.93
CA ALA A 111 14.72 -0.13 -28.56
C ALA A 111 13.71 0.98 -28.22
N LYS A 112 13.90 1.67 -27.09
CA LYS A 112 12.96 2.69 -26.60
C LYS A 112 13.57 4.08 -26.49
N GLY A 113 14.90 4.17 -26.43
CA GLY A 113 15.59 5.43 -26.22
C GLY A 113 17.11 5.28 -26.31
N LYS A 114 17.83 5.73 -25.28
CA LYS A 114 19.31 5.74 -25.27
C LYS A 114 19.87 5.37 -23.90
N HIS A 115 21.08 4.76 -23.88
CA HIS A 115 21.92 4.66 -22.69
C HIS A 115 23.10 5.64 -22.80
N TYR A 116 23.32 6.43 -21.75
CA TYR A 116 24.45 7.35 -21.60
C TYR A 116 25.43 6.78 -20.58
N TYR A 117 26.69 6.60 -20.98
CA TYR A 117 27.70 5.89 -20.18
C TYR A 117 28.66 6.88 -19.53
N PHE A 118 28.85 6.72 -18.24
CA PHE A 118 29.83 7.43 -17.44
C PHE A 118 30.64 6.45 -16.58
N SER A 119 31.89 6.80 -16.25
CA SER A 119 32.62 6.14 -15.18
C SER A 119 32.16 6.69 -13.83
N LYS A 120 32.24 5.84 -12.81
CA LYS A 120 31.76 6.19 -11.49
C LYS A 120 32.74 7.15 -10.81
N PRO A 121 32.30 8.32 -10.33
CA PRO A 121 33.15 9.27 -9.62
C PRO A 121 33.65 8.69 -8.29
N GLN A 122 34.88 9.01 -7.91
CA GLN A 122 35.49 8.53 -6.67
C GLN A 122 34.91 9.19 -5.43
N ASP A 123 34.41 10.40 -5.57
CA ASP A 123 33.90 11.21 -4.46
C ASP A 123 32.42 10.94 -4.14
N PHE A 124 31.71 10.13 -4.97
CA PHE A 124 30.29 9.84 -4.80
C PHE A 124 30.00 8.35 -4.81
N GLN A 125 29.12 7.95 -3.90
CA GLN A 125 28.46 6.64 -3.97
C GLN A 125 27.16 6.79 -4.75
N ILE A 126 27.06 6.15 -5.92
CA ILE A 126 25.88 6.19 -6.77
C ILE A 126 25.18 4.83 -6.72
N SER A 127 23.90 4.84 -6.38
CA SER A 127 23.03 3.67 -6.32
C SER A 127 22.07 3.63 -7.50
N ASN A 128 21.50 2.44 -7.79
CA ASN A 128 20.49 2.30 -8.82
C ASN A 128 19.19 3.05 -8.44
N SER A 129 18.59 3.70 -9.44
CA SER A 129 17.29 4.34 -9.32
C SER A 129 16.43 4.02 -10.52
N VAL A 130 15.13 3.92 -10.34
CA VAL A 130 14.12 3.73 -11.39
C VAL A 130 13.10 4.85 -11.24
N ASN A 131 12.97 5.67 -12.28
CA ASN A 131 11.94 6.71 -12.32
C ASN A 131 11.06 6.50 -13.57
N SER A 132 9.99 5.73 -13.37
CA SER A 132 9.06 5.38 -14.45
C SER A 132 8.25 6.57 -14.97
N GLU A 133 8.09 7.64 -14.17
CA GLU A 133 7.33 8.83 -14.53
C GLU A 133 8.09 9.70 -15.54
N LEU A 134 9.39 9.89 -15.31
CA LEU A 134 10.26 10.63 -16.22
C LEU A 134 10.85 9.74 -17.32
N GLY A 135 10.87 8.41 -17.11
CA GLY A 135 11.49 7.45 -18.01
C GLY A 135 13.01 7.52 -18.02
N ILE A 136 13.62 7.93 -16.90
CA ILE A 136 15.08 8.03 -16.73
C ILE A 136 15.48 7.15 -15.54
N ASP A 137 16.26 6.11 -15.80
CA ASP A 137 16.77 5.20 -14.78
C ASP A 137 18.28 5.36 -14.61
N ILE A 138 18.78 5.26 -13.37
CA ILE A 138 20.20 5.18 -13.09
C ILE A 138 20.59 3.72 -12.85
N ARG A 139 21.52 3.23 -13.63
CA ARG A 139 22.11 1.88 -13.53
C ARG A 139 23.56 2.00 -13.11
N SER A 140 23.89 1.60 -11.88
CA SER A 140 25.24 1.66 -11.31
C SER A 140 25.66 0.30 -10.76
N THR A 141 26.14 0.20 -9.55
CA THR A 141 26.69 -1.02 -8.95
C THR A 141 25.63 -2.13 -8.81
N GLY A 142 26.00 -3.35 -9.16
CA GLY A 142 25.15 -4.53 -8.88
C GLY A 142 24.09 -4.83 -9.93
N VAL A 143 24.17 -4.25 -11.11
CA VAL A 143 23.30 -4.51 -12.26
C VAL A 143 24.11 -4.69 -13.55
N PHE A 144 23.43 -4.98 -14.63
CA PHE A 144 24.00 -4.97 -15.99
C PHE A 144 22.98 -4.33 -16.94
N VAL A 145 23.48 -3.83 -18.08
CA VAL A 145 22.63 -3.31 -19.17
C VAL A 145 22.86 -4.14 -20.43
N VAL A 146 21.87 -4.14 -21.32
CA VAL A 146 22.03 -4.75 -22.65
C VAL A 146 22.87 -3.81 -23.50
N ALA A 147 23.88 -4.37 -24.16
CA ALA A 147 24.86 -3.63 -24.96
C ALA A 147 24.71 -3.90 -26.46
N PRO A 148 25.09 -2.93 -27.34
CA PRO A 148 25.19 -3.18 -28.78
C PRO A 148 26.19 -4.31 -29.11
N PRO A 149 25.94 -5.10 -30.19
CA PRO A 149 24.82 -5.01 -31.12
C PRO A 149 23.65 -5.97 -30.83
N SER A 150 23.28 -6.13 -29.57
CA SER A 150 22.18 -7.00 -29.14
C SER A 150 20.85 -6.68 -29.83
N VAL A 151 20.04 -7.73 -30.02
CA VAL A 151 18.69 -7.60 -30.59
C VAL A 151 17.64 -7.56 -29.45
N HIS A 152 16.79 -6.54 -29.44
CA HIS A 152 15.64 -6.47 -28.56
C HIS A 152 14.54 -7.44 -29.02
N GLY A 153 13.66 -7.86 -28.12
CA GLY A 153 12.53 -8.71 -28.47
C GLY A 153 11.56 -8.13 -29.50
N SER A 154 11.57 -6.82 -29.74
CA SER A 154 10.84 -6.15 -30.81
C SER A 154 11.55 -6.20 -32.18
N GLY A 155 12.70 -6.85 -32.29
CA GLY A 155 13.51 -6.89 -33.51
C GLY A 155 14.46 -5.70 -33.73
N ILE A 156 14.43 -4.69 -32.87
CA ILE A 156 15.31 -3.52 -32.96
C ILE A 156 16.69 -3.89 -32.43
N ILE A 157 17.73 -3.54 -33.20
CA ILE A 157 19.12 -3.77 -32.87
C ILE A 157 19.68 -2.58 -32.10
N TYR A 158 20.31 -2.82 -30.93
CA TYR A 158 21.06 -1.82 -30.19
C TYR A 158 22.30 -1.38 -30.97
N ARG A 159 22.60 -0.08 -30.99
CA ARG A 159 23.74 0.48 -31.76
C ARG A 159 24.46 1.52 -30.92
N TRP A 160 25.77 1.60 -31.05
CA TRP A 160 26.54 2.75 -30.58
C TRP A 160 26.21 3.97 -31.44
N VAL A 161 26.19 5.16 -30.85
CA VAL A 161 26.05 6.43 -31.58
C VAL A 161 27.32 6.68 -32.38
N SER A 162 28.49 6.35 -31.81
CA SER A 162 29.76 6.25 -32.53
C SER A 162 29.75 5.05 -33.48
N ALA A 163 30.48 5.15 -34.61
CA ALA A 163 30.55 4.06 -35.58
C ALA A 163 31.17 2.76 -35.00
N HIS A 164 31.93 2.88 -33.93
CA HIS A 164 32.64 1.78 -33.26
C HIS A 164 32.33 1.76 -31.77
N ALA A 165 32.49 0.60 -31.12
CA ALA A 165 32.41 0.50 -29.69
C ALA A 165 33.48 1.37 -29.01
N PRO A 166 33.16 2.10 -27.93
CA PRO A 166 34.12 2.95 -27.22
C PRO A 166 35.12 2.09 -26.42
N ASP A 167 36.26 2.66 -26.09
CA ASP A 167 37.14 2.11 -25.04
C ASP A 167 36.62 2.50 -23.64
N LEU A 168 36.78 1.62 -22.67
CA LEU A 168 36.34 1.93 -21.27
C LEU A 168 37.12 3.13 -20.72
N LYS A 169 38.38 3.35 -21.12
CA LYS A 169 39.18 4.50 -20.69
C LYS A 169 38.67 5.84 -21.23
N ASP A 170 37.89 5.82 -22.32
CA ASP A 170 37.36 7.03 -22.96
C ASP A 170 35.93 7.38 -22.40
N VAL A 171 35.41 6.55 -21.49
CA VAL A 171 34.14 6.84 -20.77
C VAL A 171 34.40 7.93 -19.73
N PRO A 172 33.80 9.14 -19.89
CA PRO A 172 34.04 10.24 -18.99
C PRO A 172 33.55 9.93 -17.58
N GLU A 173 34.15 10.53 -16.57
CA GLU A 173 33.64 10.47 -15.21
C GLU A 173 32.37 11.33 -15.11
N LEU A 174 31.36 10.82 -14.38
CA LEU A 174 30.13 11.61 -14.14
C LEU A 174 30.48 12.81 -13.26
N GLY A 175 30.45 14.00 -13.84
CA GLY A 175 30.88 15.24 -13.22
C GLY A 175 29.88 15.80 -12.22
N ASN A 176 30.34 16.76 -11.42
CA ASN A 176 29.48 17.39 -10.39
C ASN A 176 28.28 18.13 -11.04
N ALA A 177 28.46 18.73 -12.22
CA ALA A 177 27.38 19.42 -12.91
C ALA A 177 26.27 18.47 -13.37
N GLU A 178 26.63 17.30 -13.94
CA GLU A 178 25.65 16.27 -14.30
C GLU A 178 25.00 15.66 -13.06
N ILE A 179 25.74 15.49 -11.95
CA ILE A 179 25.20 15.00 -10.68
C ILE A 179 24.16 15.95 -10.13
N GLU A 180 24.44 17.26 -10.08
CA GLU A 180 23.51 18.28 -9.60
C GLU A 180 22.23 18.31 -10.45
N VAL A 181 22.36 18.30 -11.76
CA VAL A 181 21.22 18.32 -12.69
C VAL A 181 20.39 17.01 -12.60
N LEU A 182 21.05 15.85 -12.43
CA LEU A 182 20.36 14.58 -12.22
C LEU A 182 19.62 14.55 -10.87
N GLN A 183 20.22 15.08 -9.80
CA GLN A 183 19.61 15.19 -8.48
C GLN A 183 18.38 16.11 -8.51
N GLU A 184 18.48 17.26 -9.18
CA GLU A 184 17.39 18.21 -9.31
C GLU A 184 16.21 17.64 -10.13
N GLN A 185 16.51 17.06 -11.31
CA GLN A 185 15.47 16.59 -12.23
C GLN A 185 14.78 15.33 -11.79
N LEU A 186 15.52 14.39 -11.19
CA LEU A 186 14.98 13.09 -10.83
C LEU A 186 14.37 13.07 -9.44
N SER A 187 14.36 14.20 -8.73
CA SER A 187 14.03 14.23 -7.29
C SER A 187 14.74 13.09 -6.57
N LEU A 188 15.97 12.82 -6.99
CA LEU A 188 16.74 11.72 -6.46
C LEU A 188 17.01 11.97 -5.00
N ASN A 189 16.45 11.12 -4.18
CA ASN A 189 16.82 10.99 -2.79
C ASN A 189 18.34 11.06 -2.67
N GLU A 190 18.86 11.79 -1.72
CA GLU A 190 20.29 11.82 -1.35
C GLU A 190 20.91 10.42 -1.21
N LYS A 191 20.10 9.36 -1.14
CA LYS A 191 20.49 7.95 -1.11
C LYS A 191 21.02 7.38 -2.42
N CYS A 192 20.69 7.98 -3.58
CA CYS A 192 21.15 7.46 -4.87
C CYS A 192 22.51 8.00 -5.27
N ILE A 193 22.85 9.24 -4.87
CA ILE A 193 24.16 9.86 -5.15
C ILE A 193 24.67 10.50 -3.87
N ILE A 194 25.57 9.82 -3.14
CA ILE A 194 26.08 10.24 -1.83
C ILE A 194 27.57 10.57 -1.96
N PRO A 195 28.07 11.74 -1.52
CA PRO A 195 29.48 12.05 -1.50
C PRO A 195 30.25 11.09 -0.60
N HIS A 196 31.38 10.55 -1.08
CA HIS A 196 32.34 9.86 -0.24
C HIS A 196 33.00 10.88 0.70
N ARG A 197 32.91 10.66 2.00
CA ARG A 197 33.60 11.49 3.00
C ARG A 197 35.11 11.35 2.81
N SER A 198 35.73 12.24 2.06
CA SER A 198 37.15 12.50 2.14
C SER A 198 37.39 13.34 3.40
N HIS A 199 38.43 12.96 4.13
CA HIS A 199 39.00 13.77 5.25
C HIS A 199 39.25 15.18 4.77
N SER A 200 38.58 16.18 5.31
CA SER A 200 39.26 17.38 5.74
C SER A 200 38.29 18.44 6.29
N LYS A 201 38.72 18.89 7.48
CA LYS A 201 38.90 20.29 7.83
C LYS A 201 37.82 21.26 7.31
N ASN A 202 36.79 21.42 8.10
CA ASN A 202 36.20 22.69 8.51
C ASN A 202 34.81 22.52 9.14
N PHE A 203 34.69 21.65 10.14
CA PHE A 203 33.64 21.75 11.14
C PHE A 203 34.19 22.26 12.44
N THR A 204 34.72 23.49 12.40
CA THR A 204 35.06 24.23 13.60
C THR A 204 34.29 25.56 13.59
N LYS A 205 33.55 25.77 14.67
CA LYS A 205 32.89 27.01 15.08
C LYS A 205 31.44 27.23 14.59
N TYR A 206 30.51 26.51 15.20
CA TYR A 206 29.32 27.21 15.68
C TYR A 206 29.28 27.11 17.21
N LYS A 207 30.19 27.82 17.87
CA LYS A 207 30.03 28.21 19.26
C LYS A 207 29.65 29.68 19.29
N ASN A 208 28.46 29.92 19.88
CA ASN A 208 27.96 31.22 20.31
C ASN A 208 27.79 32.31 19.23
N SER A 209 26.65 32.26 18.56
CA SER A 209 25.94 33.47 18.20
C SER A 209 24.55 33.39 18.83
N SER A 210 24.16 34.46 19.50
CA SER A 210 22.86 34.65 20.15
C SER A 210 21.72 34.30 19.18
N LEU A 211 21.02 33.25 19.55
CA LEU A 211 19.88 32.71 18.77
C LEU A 211 18.73 33.73 18.74
N PRO A 212 18.08 33.96 17.57
CA PRO A 212 16.79 34.65 17.52
C PRO A 212 15.75 33.82 18.31
N LYS A 213 14.93 34.49 19.08
CA LYS A 213 13.95 33.88 20.00
C LYS A 213 12.68 33.27 19.29
N ASP A 214 12.64 33.25 17.97
CA ASP A 214 11.44 32.85 17.26
C ASP A 214 11.77 31.89 16.11
N TYR A 215 11.68 30.57 16.38
CA TYR A 215 11.91 29.50 15.40
C TYR A 215 10.64 29.11 14.65
N ASN A 216 9.50 29.76 14.92
CA ASN A 216 8.22 29.45 14.28
C ASN A 216 7.92 30.30 13.05
N SER A 217 8.83 31.22 12.68
CA SER A 217 8.64 32.06 11.51
C SER A 217 9.00 31.34 10.22
N PRO A 218 8.25 31.54 9.11
CA PRO A 218 8.56 30.99 7.81
C PRO A 218 9.95 31.39 7.30
N ALA A 219 10.65 30.48 6.64
CA ALA A 219 11.99 30.71 6.09
C ALA A 219 11.93 31.14 4.62
N GLU A 220 12.88 32.00 4.19
CA GLU A 220 13.03 32.41 2.80
C GLU A 220 13.64 31.29 1.94
N VAL A 221 13.38 31.35 0.62
CA VAL A 221 13.94 30.42 -0.37
C VAL A 221 15.47 30.45 -0.31
N GLY A 222 16.12 29.32 -0.07
CA GLY A 222 17.58 29.18 0.09
C GLY A 222 18.07 28.96 1.51
N GLY A 223 17.28 29.31 2.55
CA GLY A 223 17.62 29.08 3.96
C GLY A 223 16.80 28.01 4.68
N ARG A 224 15.89 27.33 3.95
CA ARG A 224 14.87 26.41 4.53
C ARG A 224 15.46 25.18 5.20
N ASN A 225 16.47 24.53 4.62
CA ASN A 225 17.11 23.35 5.20
C ASN A 225 17.86 23.69 6.50
N ASP A 226 18.50 24.84 6.55
CA ASP A 226 19.18 25.34 7.75
C ASP A 226 18.17 25.69 8.85
N ALA A 227 17.05 26.31 8.47
CA ALA A 227 15.97 26.65 9.40
C ALA A 227 15.28 25.39 9.93
N LEU A 228 15.00 24.41 9.06
CA LEU A 228 14.48 23.11 9.44
C LEU A 228 15.41 22.34 10.38
N ALA A 229 16.71 22.32 10.08
CA ALA A 229 17.71 21.70 10.95
C ALA A 229 17.74 22.36 12.35
N LYS A 230 17.65 23.69 12.43
CA LYS A 230 17.58 24.43 13.69
C LYS A 230 16.29 24.16 14.45
N HIS A 231 15.15 24.11 13.73
CA HIS A 231 13.84 23.79 14.31
C HIS A 231 13.85 22.37 14.89
N THR A 232 14.32 21.38 14.12
CA THR A 232 14.50 19.99 14.55
C THR A 232 15.40 19.90 15.78
N GLY A 233 16.55 20.57 15.78
CA GLY A 233 17.46 20.61 16.92
C GLY A 233 16.84 21.24 18.17
N SER A 234 15.97 22.25 18.01
CA SER A 234 15.22 22.85 19.11
C SER A 234 14.20 21.89 19.72
N LEU A 235 13.47 21.12 18.90
CA LEU A 235 12.51 20.12 19.35
C LEU A 235 13.20 18.98 20.10
N LEU A 236 14.32 18.48 19.56
CA LEU A 236 15.17 17.49 20.24
C LEU A 236 15.67 18.00 21.60
N GLY A 237 16.08 19.27 21.66
CA GLY A 237 16.51 19.91 22.92
C GLY A 237 15.40 20.07 23.96
N LYS A 238 14.12 20.06 23.54
CA LYS A 238 12.93 20.05 24.39
C LYS A 238 12.51 18.66 24.83
N GLY A 239 13.13 17.60 24.30
CA GLY A 239 12.80 16.21 24.59
C GLY A 239 11.60 15.70 23.81
N SER A 240 11.24 16.33 22.69
CA SER A 240 10.15 15.86 21.82
C SER A 240 10.46 14.48 21.24
N SER A 241 9.43 13.63 21.11
CA SER A 241 9.54 12.32 20.45
C SER A 241 9.85 12.48 18.95
N VAL A 242 10.33 11.42 18.32
CA VAL A 242 10.63 11.42 16.87
C VAL A 242 9.37 11.76 16.07
N GLU A 243 8.21 11.24 16.49
CA GLU A 243 6.93 11.51 15.87
C GLU A 243 6.50 12.97 16.02
N GLU A 244 6.62 13.54 17.22
CA GLU A 244 6.37 14.97 17.46
C GLU A 244 7.28 15.86 16.63
N ILE A 245 8.53 15.48 16.47
CA ILE A 245 9.50 16.20 15.64
C ILE A 245 9.07 16.16 14.16
N HIS A 246 8.70 15.00 13.65
CA HIS A 246 8.19 14.88 12.27
C HIS A 246 6.91 15.69 12.08
N TYR A 247 5.99 15.65 13.03
CA TYR A 247 4.74 16.42 13.00
C TYR A 247 5.00 17.93 12.99
N GLU A 248 5.74 18.43 13.98
CA GLU A 248 6.00 19.87 14.10
C GLU A 248 6.84 20.42 12.94
N THR A 249 7.76 19.62 12.42
CA THR A 249 8.55 20.00 11.24
C THR A 249 7.71 19.98 9.95
N THR A 250 6.72 19.07 9.81
CA THR A 250 5.74 19.10 8.71
C THR A 250 4.89 20.36 8.78
N LYS A 251 4.34 20.65 9.95
CA LYS A 251 3.54 21.86 10.20
C LYS A 251 4.35 23.13 9.88
N TRP A 252 5.58 23.22 10.39
CA TRP A 252 6.47 24.33 10.07
C TRP A 252 6.77 24.42 8.58
N ASN A 253 7.07 23.31 7.92
CA ASN A 253 7.36 23.28 6.48
C ASN A 253 6.18 23.82 5.65
N ASN A 254 4.95 23.49 6.03
CA ASN A 254 3.74 23.95 5.33
C ASN A 254 3.44 25.44 5.54
N THR A 255 4.08 26.13 6.50
CA THR A 255 3.97 27.58 6.67
C THR A 255 4.90 28.37 5.74
N ASN A 256 5.85 27.71 5.07
CA ASN A 256 6.77 28.37 4.15
C ASN A 256 6.07 28.68 2.81
N SER A 257 6.37 29.81 2.23
CA SER A 257 5.84 30.24 0.93
C SER A 257 6.19 29.31 -0.24
N SER A 258 7.24 28.50 -0.07
CA SER A 258 7.67 27.42 -0.97
C SER A 258 8.17 26.27 -0.09
N PRO A 259 7.30 25.35 0.33
CA PRO A 259 7.69 24.24 1.19
C PRO A 259 8.78 23.36 0.60
N LEU A 260 9.63 22.78 1.44
CA LEU A 260 10.50 21.68 1.04
C LEU A 260 9.66 20.49 0.63
N SER A 261 10.14 19.67 -0.30
CA SER A 261 9.50 18.39 -0.58
C SER A 261 9.46 17.54 0.70
N GLU A 262 8.45 16.70 0.84
CA GLU A 262 8.30 15.86 2.03
C GLU A 262 9.52 14.97 2.26
N GLU A 263 10.12 14.51 1.19
CA GLU A 263 11.31 13.70 1.20
C GLU A 263 12.54 14.47 1.70
N GLU A 264 12.74 15.69 1.23
CA GLU A 264 13.83 16.57 1.65
C GLU A 264 13.67 16.95 3.12
N ARG A 265 12.44 17.23 3.55
CA ARG A 265 12.11 17.46 4.96
C ARG A 265 12.48 16.26 5.82
N ILE A 266 11.99 15.06 5.46
CA ILE A 266 12.26 13.82 6.20
C ILE A 266 13.77 13.55 6.30
N ASN A 267 14.49 13.66 5.20
CA ASN A 267 15.93 13.41 5.17
C ASN A 267 16.70 14.38 6.08
N THR A 268 16.34 15.66 6.06
CA THR A 268 16.97 16.68 6.93
C THR A 268 16.67 16.36 8.39
N VAL A 269 15.42 16.09 8.74
CA VAL A 269 14.98 15.76 10.10
C VAL A 269 15.69 14.49 10.60
N GLU A 270 15.69 13.41 9.83
CA GLU A 270 16.34 12.15 10.21
C GLU A 270 17.86 12.31 10.34
N SER A 271 18.49 13.13 9.50
CA SER A 271 19.93 13.41 9.62
C SER A 271 20.27 14.09 10.94
N ILE A 272 19.44 15.05 11.37
CA ILE A 272 19.62 15.76 12.64
C ILE A 272 19.32 14.83 13.83
N ILE A 273 18.28 14.01 13.75
CA ILE A 273 17.95 12.99 14.76
C ILE A 273 19.11 12.02 14.93
N ARG A 274 19.66 11.48 13.84
CA ARG A 274 20.82 10.56 13.88
C ARG A 274 22.06 11.22 14.49
N THR A 275 22.28 12.49 14.20
CA THR A 275 23.38 13.26 14.78
C THR A 275 23.15 13.46 16.28
N ASN A 276 21.94 13.79 16.69
CA ASN A 276 21.55 13.94 18.08
C ASN A 276 21.57 12.60 18.84
N ASP A 277 21.11 11.50 18.22
CA ASP A 277 21.22 10.15 18.80
C ASP A 277 22.67 9.76 19.01
N ARG A 278 23.55 10.09 18.08
CA ARG A 278 24.98 9.89 18.19
C ARG A 278 25.58 10.75 19.32
N GLU A 279 25.12 12.00 19.46
CA GLU A 279 25.47 12.88 20.55
C GLU A 279 24.85 12.45 21.88
N ASN A 280 23.61 11.95 21.89
CA ASN A 280 22.96 11.42 23.09
C ASN A 280 23.56 10.08 23.54
N ILE A 281 23.89 9.19 22.61
CA ILE A 281 24.69 7.99 22.91
C ILE A 281 26.04 8.41 23.46
N LEU A 282 26.68 9.42 22.89
CA LEU A 282 27.89 10.03 23.45
C LEU A 282 27.64 10.66 24.83
N LYS A 283 26.52 11.36 25.03
CA LYS A 283 26.13 11.93 26.34
C LYS A 283 25.79 10.84 27.35
N ILE A 284 25.07 9.79 26.94
CA ILE A 284 24.78 8.60 27.74
C ILE A 284 26.05 7.86 28.09
N ILE A 285 27.00 7.75 27.16
CA ILE A 285 28.28 7.09 27.37
C ILE A 285 29.27 8.00 28.12
N THR A 286 29.19 9.33 27.92
CA THR A 286 30.11 10.30 28.51
C THR A 286 29.59 11.04 29.73
N GLY A 287 28.29 10.85 30.12
CA GLY A 287 27.69 11.54 31.31
C GLY A 287 27.92 13.05 31.27
N THR A 288 27.00 13.75 30.58
CA THR A 288 26.86 15.23 30.53
C THR A 288 27.96 16.12 31.08
N SER A 289 28.39 17.06 30.24
CA SER A 289 29.00 18.37 30.55
C SER A 289 30.11 18.43 31.59
N GLY A 290 31.33 18.52 31.10
CA GLY A 290 32.49 19.06 31.81
C GLY A 290 33.21 18.04 32.67
N ASP A 291 34.40 17.71 32.27
CA ASP A 291 35.56 17.21 33.03
C ASP A 291 35.41 15.99 33.98
N GLN A 292 34.26 15.40 34.19
CA GLN A 292 34.13 14.16 34.94
C GLN A 292 33.95 12.95 34.04
N TYR A 293 34.74 11.90 34.29
CA TYR A 293 34.68 10.63 33.53
C TYR A 293 33.32 9.91 33.68
N PRO A 294 32.73 9.40 32.60
CA PRO A 294 31.42 8.73 32.64
C PRO A 294 31.52 7.30 33.17
N SER A 295 32.15 7.12 34.32
CA SER A 295 32.47 5.79 34.86
C SER A 295 31.23 4.97 35.21
N GLU A 296 30.15 5.59 35.70
CA GLU A 296 28.93 4.91 36.09
C GLU A 296 28.16 4.41 34.86
N THR A 297 27.99 5.24 33.86
CA THR A 297 27.27 4.87 32.62
C THR A 297 27.97 3.74 31.87
N LEU A 298 29.32 3.79 31.76
CA LEU A 298 30.10 2.70 31.18
C LEU A 298 30.02 1.41 31.99
N ASN A 299 29.97 1.49 33.31
CA ASN A 299 29.78 0.33 34.19
C ASN A 299 28.41 -0.32 33.98
N VAL A 300 27.32 0.48 33.88
CA VAL A 300 25.97 0.01 33.61
C VAL A 300 25.92 -0.65 32.21
N LEU A 301 26.42 0.04 31.19
CA LEU A 301 26.41 -0.49 29.81
C LEU A 301 27.27 -1.77 29.70
N HIS A 302 28.44 -1.83 30.34
CA HIS A 302 29.27 -3.04 30.38
C HIS A 302 28.54 -4.21 31.07
N LYS A 303 27.82 -3.93 32.16
CA LYS A 303 26.98 -4.92 32.84
C LYS A 303 25.86 -5.46 31.95
N ILE A 304 25.21 -4.58 31.17
CA ILE A 304 24.17 -4.96 30.20
C ILE A 304 24.80 -5.82 29.09
N VAL A 305 25.89 -5.35 28.48
CA VAL A 305 26.59 -6.07 27.38
C VAL A 305 27.13 -7.43 27.82
N SER A 306 27.52 -7.59 29.10
CA SER A 306 27.94 -8.88 29.63
C SER A 306 26.88 -9.96 29.63
N ARG A 307 25.58 -9.59 29.48
CA ARG A 307 24.44 -10.54 29.30
C ARG A 307 24.31 -11.03 27.85
N GLY A 308 25.23 -10.65 26.96
CA GLY A 308 25.24 -11.09 25.55
C GLY A 308 24.05 -10.61 24.73
N GLU A 309 23.40 -11.52 24.01
CA GLU A 309 22.27 -11.22 23.13
C GLU A 309 21.08 -10.58 23.87
N ARG A 310 20.80 -11.03 25.11
CA ARG A 310 19.74 -10.46 25.95
C ARG A 310 20.02 -8.99 26.29
N GLY A 311 21.26 -8.66 26.68
CA GLY A 311 21.64 -7.28 26.94
C GLY A 311 21.57 -6.41 25.67
N SER A 312 21.92 -6.95 24.52
CA SER A 312 21.77 -6.25 23.24
C SER A 312 20.29 -5.95 22.92
N ALA A 313 19.37 -6.87 23.22
CA ALA A 313 17.94 -6.65 23.07
C ALA A 313 17.42 -5.57 24.03
N GLU A 314 17.89 -5.53 25.28
CA GLU A 314 17.55 -4.48 26.26
C GLU A 314 17.98 -3.09 25.78
N ILE A 315 19.17 -2.97 25.15
CA ILE A 315 19.62 -1.70 24.56
C ILE A 315 18.72 -1.25 23.39
N LEU A 316 18.23 -2.20 22.59
CA LEU A 316 17.34 -1.90 21.47
C LEU A 316 15.93 -1.52 21.92
N LEU A 317 15.44 -2.07 23.03
CA LEU A 317 14.06 -1.84 23.49
C LEU A 317 13.76 -0.36 23.64
N ASP A 318 14.61 0.37 24.36
CA ASP A 318 14.42 1.82 24.58
C ASP A 318 14.42 2.63 23.29
N GLN A 319 15.14 2.15 22.28
CA GLN A 319 15.26 2.83 20.99
C GLN A 319 14.12 2.54 20.03
N PHE A 320 13.46 1.37 20.17
CA PHE A 320 12.54 0.89 19.14
C PHE A 320 11.09 0.69 19.62
N LYS A 321 10.79 0.75 20.93
CA LYS A 321 9.48 0.44 21.52
C LYS A 321 8.29 1.24 20.95
N ASP A 322 8.52 2.47 20.48
CA ASP A 322 7.45 3.33 19.96
C ASP A 322 7.36 3.37 18.43
N VAL A 323 8.31 2.75 17.73
CA VAL A 323 8.43 2.80 16.27
C VAL A 323 8.48 1.43 15.60
N THR A 324 8.49 0.36 16.41
CA THR A 324 8.60 -1.02 15.89
C THR A 324 7.79 -1.97 16.74
N LEU A 325 7.04 -2.85 16.09
CA LEU A 325 6.30 -3.94 16.73
C LEU A 325 6.61 -5.27 16.04
N TYR A 326 6.44 -6.36 16.76
CA TYR A 326 6.49 -7.71 16.23
C TYR A 326 5.14 -8.39 16.39
N ASN A 327 4.47 -8.68 15.29
CA ASN A 327 3.21 -9.42 15.31
C ASN A 327 3.49 -10.93 15.39
N HIS A 328 3.07 -11.55 16.49
CA HIS A 328 3.30 -12.97 16.76
C HIS A 328 2.44 -13.91 15.90
N ASP A 329 1.26 -13.45 15.43
CA ASP A 329 0.35 -14.25 14.60
C ASP A 329 0.90 -14.38 13.17
N SER A 330 1.26 -13.25 12.54
CA SER A 330 1.84 -13.24 11.19
C SER A 330 3.35 -13.49 11.17
N LYS A 331 4.02 -13.46 12.35
CA LYS A 331 5.49 -13.57 12.51
C LYS A 331 6.26 -12.49 11.73
N GLU A 332 5.74 -11.29 11.72
CA GLU A 332 6.26 -10.18 10.97
C GLU A 332 6.61 -8.98 11.84
N TRP A 333 7.68 -8.29 11.44
CA TRP A 333 8.02 -7.00 11.99
C TRP A 333 7.19 -5.91 11.33
N LEU A 334 6.67 -5.00 12.14
CA LEU A 334 5.95 -3.80 11.71
C LEU A 334 6.78 -2.58 12.08
N LYS A 335 6.72 -1.55 11.24
CA LYS A 335 7.27 -0.24 11.51
C LYS A 335 6.14 0.79 11.53
N TYR A 336 6.26 1.78 12.42
CA TYR A 336 5.38 2.94 12.40
C TYR A 336 5.84 3.91 11.30
N ASP A 337 4.91 4.32 10.44
CA ASP A 337 5.20 5.17 9.29
C ASP A 337 3.98 6.05 8.98
N ASN A 338 4.13 7.38 9.10
CA ASN A 338 3.07 8.35 8.80
C ASN A 338 1.70 8.04 9.43
N GLY A 339 1.67 7.69 10.71
CA GLY A 339 0.42 7.46 11.45
C GLY A 339 -0.12 6.03 11.34
N VAL A 340 0.57 5.11 10.66
CA VAL A 340 0.09 3.74 10.43
C VAL A 340 1.20 2.71 10.66
N TRP A 341 0.83 1.55 11.17
CA TRP A 341 1.74 0.41 11.30
C TRP A 341 1.76 -0.39 10.01
N ILE A 342 2.90 -0.47 9.36
CA ILE A 342 3.08 -1.19 8.10
C ILE A 342 4.12 -2.29 8.24
N LYS A 343 4.00 -3.33 7.40
CA LYS A 343 4.95 -4.43 7.36
C LYS A 343 6.35 -3.96 6.98
N ASP A 344 7.37 -4.37 7.75
CA ASP A 344 8.78 -4.15 7.42
C ASP A 344 9.28 -5.17 6.39
N SER A 345 8.83 -5.02 5.14
CA SER A 345 9.10 -5.95 4.03
C SER A 345 10.57 -6.04 3.62
N ILE A 346 11.36 -5.00 3.89
CA ILE A 346 12.78 -4.92 3.53
C ILE A 346 13.73 -5.26 4.69
N LYS A 347 13.18 -5.74 5.82
CA LYS A 347 13.93 -6.05 7.05
C LYS A 347 14.74 -4.84 7.57
N ASN A 348 14.13 -3.67 7.51
CA ASN A 348 14.74 -2.42 7.95
C ASN A 348 15.14 -2.48 9.43
N ILE A 349 14.33 -3.12 10.28
CA ILE A 349 14.63 -3.33 11.68
C ILE A 349 15.95 -4.08 11.89
N THR A 350 16.25 -5.10 11.08
CA THR A 350 17.48 -5.89 11.20
C THR A 350 18.69 -5.01 10.95
N TRP A 351 18.66 -4.21 9.89
CA TRP A 351 19.75 -3.31 9.53
C TRP A 351 19.91 -2.19 10.58
N ARG A 352 18.81 -1.52 10.94
CA ARG A 352 18.85 -0.41 11.95
C ARG A 352 19.33 -0.89 13.28
N SER A 353 18.88 -2.05 13.77
CA SER A 353 19.31 -2.64 15.03
C SER A 353 20.79 -2.99 15.02
N GLN A 354 21.27 -3.60 13.92
CA GLN A 354 22.67 -3.95 13.77
C GLN A 354 23.55 -2.71 13.73
N ASP A 355 23.22 -1.71 12.93
CA ASP A 355 23.97 -0.46 12.81
C ASP A 355 24.02 0.29 14.16
N PHE A 356 22.88 0.40 14.83
CA PHE A 356 22.80 1.04 16.13
C PHE A 356 23.71 0.36 17.17
N LEU A 357 23.61 -0.98 17.32
CA LEU A 357 24.45 -1.71 18.27
C LEU A 357 25.96 -1.65 17.92
N LEU A 358 26.30 -1.72 16.64
CA LEU A 358 27.68 -1.57 16.18
C LEU A 358 28.24 -0.21 16.55
N ASN A 359 27.46 0.85 16.42
CA ASN A 359 27.83 2.21 16.79
C ASN A 359 27.98 2.34 18.31
N VAL A 360 27.04 1.86 19.12
CA VAL A 360 27.10 1.86 20.59
C VAL A 360 28.37 1.18 21.06
N PHE A 361 28.63 -0.05 20.60
CA PHE A 361 29.82 -0.79 21.06
C PHE A 361 31.14 -0.20 20.55
N SER A 362 31.16 0.38 19.36
CA SER A 362 32.35 1.06 18.82
C SER A 362 32.71 2.30 19.60
N ILE A 363 31.74 3.16 19.89
CA ILE A 363 31.94 4.39 20.66
C ILE A 363 32.35 4.06 22.09
N SER A 364 31.67 3.10 22.74
CA SER A 364 32.01 2.66 24.10
C SER A 364 33.44 2.15 24.21
N ALA A 365 33.88 1.35 23.24
CA ALA A 365 35.27 0.87 23.19
C ALA A 365 36.27 2.01 23.03
N GLN A 366 35.99 3.01 22.18
CA GLN A 366 36.85 4.18 21.98
C GLN A 366 36.96 5.06 23.23
N VAL A 367 35.81 5.27 23.92
CA VAL A 367 35.79 6.03 25.17
C VAL A 367 36.63 5.32 26.26
N CYS A 368 36.48 4.01 26.41
CA CYS A 368 37.26 3.21 27.35
C CYS A 368 38.76 3.26 27.05
N LEU A 369 39.16 3.22 25.77
CA LEU A 369 40.55 3.40 25.34
C LEU A 369 41.10 4.78 25.73
N GLY A 370 40.31 5.84 25.53
CA GLY A 370 40.69 7.19 25.90
C GLY A 370 40.86 7.36 27.41
N ILE A 371 39.97 6.76 28.21
CA ILE A 371 40.08 6.76 29.69
C ILE A 371 41.29 5.94 30.14
N GLU A 372 41.50 4.73 29.58
CA GLU A 372 42.68 3.91 29.88
C GLU A 372 43.97 4.66 29.59
N TYR A 373 44.06 5.36 28.45
CA TYR A 373 45.22 6.17 28.09
C TYR A 373 45.51 7.28 29.11
N ARG A 374 44.47 8.02 29.55
CA ARG A 374 44.62 9.08 30.55
C ARG A 374 45.12 8.53 31.89
N PHE A 375 44.58 7.41 32.39
CA PHE A 375 45.06 6.77 33.60
C PHE A 375 46.50 6.30 33.47
N ARG A 376 46.94 5.84 32.30
CA ARG A 376 48.33 5.48 32.03
C ARG A 376 49.28 6.70 32.10
N GLN A 377 48.84 7.84 31.55
CA GLN A 377 49.61 9.09 31.61
C GLN A 377 49.76 9.58 33.06
N ASN A 378 48.68 9.56 33.83
CA ASN A 378 48.69 9.92 35.24
C ASN A 378 49.64 9.00 36.06
N ALA A 379 49.60 7.69 35.79
CA ALA A 379 50.46 6.70 36.41
C ALA A 379 51.97 6.88 36.11
N LEU A 380 52.34 7.60 35.05
CA LEU A 380 53.70 7.93 34.68
C LEU A 380 54.22 9.19 35.41
N HIS A 381 53.27 10.05 35.87
CA HIS A 381 53.64 11.32 36.55
C HIS A 381 53.64 11.23 38.08
N ASP A 382 52.93 10.24 38.67
CA ASP A 382 52.88 10.03 40.12
C ASP A 382 53.85 8.94 40.53
N SER A 383 54.75 9.26 41.43
CA SER A 383 55.82 8.36 41.95
C SER A 383 55.41 7.57 43.20
N GLU A 384 54.24 7.83 43.80
CA GLU A 384 53.75 7.14 45.00
C GLU A 384 52.51 6.31 44.72
N ASP A 385 52.41 5.10 45.22
CA ASP A 385 51.42 4.06 45.16
C ASP A 385 50.36 4.09 43.97
N ASN A 386 50.73 3.59 42.80
CA ASN A 386 49.94 3.45 41.62
C ASN A 386 48.94 2.27 41.65
N SER A 387 48.66 1.62 42.77
CA SER A 387 47.81 0.43 42.88
C SER A 387 46.38 0.70 42.44
N GLY A 388 45.79 1.85 42.79
CA GLY A 388 44.47 2.28 42.40
C GLY A 388 44.35 2.56 40.91
N LEU A 389 45.33 3.30 40.35
CA LEU A 389 45.39 3.61 38.91
C LEU A 389 45.56 2.34 38.05
N ASN A 390 46.40 1.42 38.49
CA ASN A 390 46.58 0.14 37.80
C ASN A 390 45.29 -0.72 37.79
N LYS A 391 44.47 -0.63 38.83
CA LYS A 391 43.17 -1.30 38.90
C LYS A 391 42.21 -0.71 37.88
N GLU A 392 42.09 0.62 37.75
CA GLU A 392 41.26 1.28 36.75
C GLU A 392 41.75 1.03 35.32
N ILE A 393 43.05 1.06 35.06
CA ILE A 393 43.63 0.68 33.74
C ILE A 393 43.21 -0.74 33.36
N ARG A 394 43.29 -1.73 34.24
CA ARG A 394 42.89 -3.11 33.98
C ARG A 394 41.41 -3.20 33.72
N LYS A 395 40.56 -2.48 34.43
CA LYS A 395 39.13 -2.39 34.30
C LYS A 395 38.77 -1.87 32.90
N TYR A 396 39.23 -0.73 32.46
CA TYR A 396 38.89 -0.14 31.18
C TYR A 396 39.48 -0.92 30.00
N LYS A 397 40.68 -1.53 30.17
CA LYS A 397 41.23 -2.48 29.20
C LYS A 397 40.29 -3.69 28.96
N LYS A 398 39.73 -4.25 30.06
CA LYS A 398 38.73 -5.32 29.98
C LYS A 398 37.47 -4.84 29.29
N PHE A 399 36.93 -3.66 29.64
CA PHE A 399 35.72 -3.09 29.02
C PHE A 399 35.91 -2.92 27.52
N THR A 400 37.02 -2.35 27.08
CA THR A 400 37.38 -2.23 25.65
C THR A 400 37.39 -3.57 24.96
N ALA A 401 37.95 -4.62 25.57
CA ALA A 401 37.98 -5.95 24.98
C ALA A 401 36.56 -6.55 24.85
N ASP A 402 35.72 -6.38 25.87
CA ASP A 402 34.37 -6.89 25.92
C ASP A 402 33.45 -6.18 24.92
N PHE A 403 33.53 -4.83 24.79
CA PHE A 403 32.79 -4.07 23.77
C PHE A 403 33.24 -4.45 22.34
N ASN A 404 34.53 -4.63 22.11
CA ASN A 404 35.04 -5.08 20.81
C ASN A 404 34.58 -6.53 20.48
N LYS A 405 34.44 -7.39 21.50
CA LYS A 405 33.89 -8.75 21.34
C LYS A 405 32.42 -8.68 20.99
N ALA A 406 31.63 -7.87 21.70
CA ALA A 406 30.19 -7.66 21.40
C ALA A 406 30.01 -7.08 19.99
N LYS A 407 30.79 -6.07 19.60
CA LYS A 407 30.79 -5.50 18.24
C LYS A 407 30.99 -6.58 17.17
N ARG A 408 31.98 -7.47 17.32
CA ARG A 408 32.27 -8.56 16.39
C ARG A 408 31.13 -9.58 16.35
N SER A 409 30.52 -9.88 17.50
CA SER A 409 29.38 -10.80 17.59
C SER A 409 28.16 -10.27 16.85
N ILE A 410 27.79 -9.00 17.05
CA ILE A 410 26.64 -8.35 16.36
C ILE A 410 26.84 -8.26 14.84
N GLY A 411 28.08 -8.25 14.36
CA GLY A 411 28.40 -8.34 12.94
C GLY A 411 27.97 -9.68 12.30
N GLN A 412 27.68 -10.71 13.11
CA GLN A 412 27.25 -12.02 12.61
C GLN A 412 25.72 -12.06 12.46
N LYS A 413 25.24 -12.55 11.31
CA LYS A 413 23.79 -12.66 10.99
C LYS A 413 23.00 -13.40 12.07
N LYS A 414 23.52 -14.55 12.56
CA LYS A 414 22.83 -15.36 13.56
C LYS A 414 22.64 -14.60 14.88
N THR A 415 23.63 -13.83 15.30
CA THR A 415 23.57 -13.06 16.54
C THR A 415 22.51 -11.97 16.48
N ILE A 416 22.45 -11.19 15.39
CA ILE A 416 21.43 -10.13 15.28
C ILE A 416 20.03 -10.74 15.14
N GLU A 417 19.86 -11.87 14.48
CA GLU A 417 18.58 -12.59 14.42
C GLU A 417 18.13 -13.06 15.81
N ASN A 418 19.03 -13.59 16.63
CA ASN A 418 18.73 -13.98 18.01
C ASN A 418 18.36 -12.77 18.88
N VAL A 419 19.08 -11.65 18.75
CA VAL A 419 18.78 -10.40 19.46
C VAL A 419 17.39 -9.90 19.12
N LEU A 420 17.00 -9.93 17.82
CA LEU A 420 15.67 -9.55 17.39
C LEU A 420 14.58 -10.51 17.88
N LEU A 421 14.86 -11.82 17.93
CA LEU A 421 13.91 -12.78 18.52
C LEU A 421 13.68 -12.50 20.01
N LEU A 422 14.73 -12.14 20.75
CA LEU A 422 14.61 -11.74 22.16
C LEU A 422 13.83 -10.42 22.29
N LEU A 423 14.12 -9.45 21.44
CA LEU A 423 13.40 -8.16 21.39
C LEU A 423 11.91 -8.38 21.12
N ALA A 424 11.56 -9.28 20.21
CA ALA A 424 10.17 -9.62 19.87
C ALA A 424 9.36 -10.15 21.07
N THR A 425 10.04 -10.68 22.12
CA THR A 425 9.37 -11.17 23.35
C THR A 425 9.11 -10.07 24.38
N GLU A 426 9.63 -8.86 24.15
CA GLU A 426 9.38 -7.74 25.05
C GLU A 426 7.94 -7.24 24.95
N LYS A 427 7.34 -6.89 26.10
CA LYS A 427 5.94 -6.49 26.22
C LYS A 427 5.56 -5.28 25.35
N ASP A 428 6.48 -4.34 25.18
CA ASP A 428 6.26 -3.11 24.43
C ASP A 428 6.50 -3.30 22.92
N ILE A 429 7.01 -4.46 22.50
CA ILE A 429 7.33 -4.81 21.11
C ILE A 429 6.40 -5.90 20.58
N GLY A 430 6.15 -6.94 21.37
CA GLY A 430 5.28 -8.06 20.99
C GLY A 430 3.82 -7.65 20.91
N THR A 431 3.11 -8.07 19.86
CA THR A 431 1.69 -7.76 19.65
C THR A 431 0.99 -8.90 18.92
N ALA A 432 -0.34 -8.93 19.00
CA ALA A 432 -1.21 -9.82 18.23
C ALA A 432 -1.93 -9.03 17.13
N THR A 433 -2.43 -9.70 16.11
CA THR A 433 -3.22 -9.07 15.05
C THR A 433 -4.48 -8.39 15.61
N THR A 434 -5.07 -8.98 16.63
CA THR A 434 -6.26 -8.45 17.31
C THR A 434 -6.02 -7.17 18.13
N ASP A 435 -4.78 -6.76 18.34
CA ASP A 435 -4.47 -5.51 19.07
C ASP A 435 -4.58 -4.27 18.21
N PHE A 436 -4.76 -4.43 16.91
CA PHE A 436 -4.82 -3.32 15.95
C PHE A 436 -6.28 -2.93 15.64
N ASP A 437 -6.46 -1.66 15.24
CA ASP A 437 -7.74 -1.07 14.82
C ASP A 437 -8.91 -1.29 15.79
N GLN A 438 -8.61 -1.37 17.11
CA GLN A 438 -9.58 -1.64 18.15
C GLN A 438 -10.52 -0.46 18.47
N HIS A 439 -10.33 0.69 17.85
CA HIS A 439 -11.08 1.90 18.09
C HIS A 439 -12.06 2.20 16.94
N PRO A 440 -13.30 1.71 16.98
CA PRO A 440 -14.19 1.78 15.82
C PRO A 440 -14.66 3.21 15.47
N LEU A 441 -14.58 4.16 16.42
CA LEU A 441 -14.96 5.56 16.19
C LEU A 441 -13.78 6.49 15.94
N LEU A 442 -12.54 5.98 15.95
CA LEU A 442 -11.37 6.75 15.53
C LEU A 442 -11.12 6.52 14.04
N ILE A 443 -10.98 7.58 13.27
CA ILE A 443 -10.56 7.50 11.86
C ILE A 443 -9.13 7.99 11.71
N ASN A 444 -8.25 7.15 11.18
CA ASN A 444 -6.86 7.48 10.97
C ASN A 444 -6.66 8.21 9.65
N LEU A 445 -5.99 9.37 9.68
CA LEU A 445 -5.79 10.30 8.58
C LEU A 445 -4.29 10.54 8.37
N GLN A 446 -3.88 11.13 7.26
CA GLN A 446 -2.47 11.35 6.96
C GLN A 446 -1.77 12.32 7.91
N ASN A 447 -2.53 13.23 8.53
CA ASN A 447 -1.99 14.23 9.46
C ASN A 447 -2.38 13.99 10.93
N GLY A 448 -3.03 12.87 11.28
CA GLY A 448 -3.47 12.58 12.63
C GLY A 448 -4.64 11.62 12.66
N TYR A 449 -5.46 11.66 13.69
CA TYR A 449 -6.72 10.91 13.72
C TYR A 449 -7.88 11.79 14.23
N TYR A 450 -9.09 11.45 13.79
CA TYR A 450 -10.30 12.14 14.21
C TYR A 450 -11.17 11.21 15.05
N ASP A 451 -11.63 11.69 16.20
CA ASP A 451 -12.54 11.00 17.07
C ASP A 451 -13.99 11.41 16.74
N LEU A 452 -14.73 10.50 16.11
CA LEU A 452 -16.14 10.72 15.74
C LEU A 452 -17.08 10.83 16.94
N GLU A 453 -16.69 10.32 18.11
CA GLU A 453 -17.49 10.40 19.31
C GLU A 453 -17.35 11.76 20.00
N GLN A 454 -16.12 12.25 20.10
CA GLN A 454 -15.80 13.54 20.72
C GLN A 454 -15.88 14.71 19.73
N ASP A 455 -16.01 14.40 18.43
CA ASP A 455 -16.02 15.38 17.33
C ASP A 455 -14.76 16.26 17.32
N GLN A 456 -13.59 15.62 17.49
CA GLN A 456 -12.30 16.30 17.65
C GLN A 456 -11.16 15.59 16.91
N PHE A 457 -10.24 16.41 16.39
CA PHE A 457 -9.00 15.96 15.75
C PHE A 457 -7.85 15.92 16.74
N TYR A 458 -6.96 14.92 16.58
CA TYR A 458 -5.77 14.69 17.40
C TYR A 458 -4.57 14.35 16.52
N ASP A 459 -3.38 14.63 17.03
CA ASP A 459 -2.13 14.23 16.40
C ASP A 459 -1.96 12.71 16.36
N SER A 460 -1.14 12.23 15.44
CA SER A 460 -0.84 10.80 15.28
C SER A 460 -0.24 10.20 16.56
N ASP A 461 -0.78 9.06 16.99
CA ASP A 461 -0.32 8.33 18.19
C ASP A 461 -0.06 6.85 17.84
N PRO A 462 1.20 6.36 17.90
CA PRO A 462 1.53 4.96 17.64
C PRO A 462 0.78 3.97 18.53
N LYS A 463 0.38 4.39 19.73
CA LYS A 463 -0.35 3.56 20.70
C LYS A 463 -1.78 3.25 20.27
N LYS A 464 -2.34 4.01 19.34
CA LYS A 464 -3.65 3.73 18.75
C LYS A 464 -3.64 2.53 17.80
N ARG A 465 -2.46 2.08 17.38
CA ARG A 465 -2.22 0.85 16.61
C ARG A 465 -3.08 0.73 15.34
N PHE A 466 -3.10 1.78 14.52
CA PHE A 466 -3.79 1.74 13.23
C PHE A 466 -2.97 0.95 12.18
N LEU A 467 -3.63 0.03 11.47
CA LEU A 467 -3.12 -0.65 10.26
C LEU A 467 -3.65 -0.01 8.98
N CYS A 468 -4.74 0.74 9.07
CA CYS A 468 -5.41 1.36 7.94
C CYS A 468 -5.39 2.89 8.07
N GLN A 469 -5.42 3.58 6.90
CA GLN A 469 -5.42 5.03 6.84
C GLN A 469 -6.28 5.55 5.68
N PHE A 470 -7.05 6.61 5.92
CA PHE A 470 -7.70 7.38 4.86
C PHE A 470 -6.66 8.18 4.07
N ARG A 471 -6.84 8.31 2.77
CA ARG A 471 -5.88 9.03 1.89
C ARG A 471 -6.15 10.52 1.83
N THR A 472 -6.30 11.14 2.98
CA THR A 472 -6.53 12.58 3.09
C THR A 472 -6.06 13.13 4.43
N ASN A 473 -5.86 14.46 4.46
CA ASN A 473 -5.66 15.23 5.68
C ASN A 473 -7.01 15.73 6.22
N TYR A 474 -7.12 15.92 7.52
CA TYR A 474 -8.19 16.72 8.09
C TYR A 474 -7.83 18.21 7.98
N ILE A 475 -8.70 18.98 7.34
CA ILE A 475 -8.62 20.45 7.19
C ILE A 475 -10.00 20.99 7.53
N PRO A 476 -10.18 21.66 8.70
CA PRO A 476 -11.52 22.04 9.20
C PRO A 476 -12.34 22.89 8.24
N GLU A 477 -11.70 23.82 7.51
CA GLU A 477 -12.36 24.78 6.62
C GLU A 477 -12.59 24.26 5.20
N ALA A 478 -12.09 23.04 4.89
CA ALA A 478 -12.22 22.49 3.55
C ALA A 478 -13.67 22.18 3.19
N LYS A 479 -14.09 22.63 2.00
CA LYS A 479 -15.44 22.42 1.46
C LYS A 479 -15.39 21.64 0.16
N PRO A 480 -16.30 20.69 -0.08
CA PRO A 480 -16.35 19.86 -1.27
C PRO A 480 -17.33 20.43 -2.30
N GLU A 481 -17.08 21.60 -2.85
CA GLU A 481 -18.05 22.31 -3.69
C GLU A 481 -18.39 21.54 -4.98
N LYS A 482 -17.38 20.97 -5.64
CA LYS A 482 -17.59 20.21 -6.88
C LYS A 482 -18.26 18.85 -6.59
N TRP A 483 -17.91 18.24 -5.49
CA TRP A 483 -18.53 17.01 -5.02
C TRP A 483 -20.03 17.21 -4.76
N ILE A 484 -20.42 18.27 -4.07
CA ILE A 484 -21.83 18.57 -3.81
C ILE A 484 -22.60 18.80 -5.12
N LYS A 485 -22.06 19.61 -6.04
CA LYS A 485 -22.65 19.82 -7.37
C LYS A 485 -22.81 18.52 -8.14
N PHE A 486 -21.81 17.65 -8.07
CA PHE A 486 -21.90 16.33 -8.69
C PHE A 486 -23.05 15.51 -8.11
N LEU A 487 -23.19 15.47 -6.77
CA LEU A 487 -24.30 14.76 -6.12
C LEU A 487 -25.66 15.37 -6.48
N GLU A 488 -25.77 16.69 -6.50
CA GLU A 488 -26.99 17.38 -6.96
C GLU A 488 -27.37 17.00 -8.38
N THR A 489 -26.39 16.89 -9.26
CA THR A 489 -26.62 16.48 -10.66
C THR A 489 -27.10 15.03 -10.74
N ILE A 490 -26.37 14.08 -10.18
CA ILE A 490 -26.67 12.64 -10.34
C ILE A 490 -27.88 12.16 -9.53
N LEU A 491 -28.34 12.96 -8.57
CA LEU A 491 -29.53 12.70 -7.74
C LEU A 491 -30.68 13.68 -8.03
N GLU A 492 -30.61 14.44 -9.14
CA GLU A 492 -31.67 15.33 -9.64
C GLU A 492 -32.11 16.39 -8.62
N GLY A 493 -31.19 16.85 -7.75
CA GLY A 493 -31.45 17.84 -6.71
C GLY A 493 -32.29 17.33 -5.53
N ASP A 494 -32.53 16.03 -5.42
CA ASP A 494 -33.26 15.41 -4.28
C ASP A 494 -32.43 15.55 -3.00
N GLN A 495 -32.66 16.62 -2.25
CA GLN A 495 -31.90 16.93 -1.04
C GLN A 495 -32.09 15.89 0.08
N GLU A 496 -33.26 15.25 0.18
CA GLU A 496 -33.48 14.19 1.17
C GLU A 496 -32.63 12.98 0.85
N ARG A 497 -32.48 12.61 -0.42
CA ARG A 497 -31.65 11.50 -0.89
C ARG A 497 -30.17 11.82 -0.74
N ILE A 498 -29.75 13.06 -1.06
CA ILE A 498 -28.36 13.53 -0.87
C ILE A 498 -27.98 13.46 0.62
N GLU A 499 -28.83 13.96 1.53
CA GLU A 499 -28.59 13.92 2.96
C GLU A 499 -28.57 12.47 3.49
N TYR A 500 -29.44 11.62 2.98
CA TYR A 500 -29.44 10.19 3.34
C TYR A 500 -28.13 9.52 2.94
N ILE A 501 -27.65 9.74 1.72
CA ILE A 501 -26.34 9.23 1.25
C ILE A 501 -25.21 9.82 2.10
N GLN A 502 -25.26 11.09 2.47
CA GLN A 502 -24.30 11.72 3.37
C GLN A 502 -24.22 10.96 4.72
N LYS A 503 -25.37 10.67 5.32
CA LYS A 503 -25.44 9.90 6.58
C LYS A 503 -24.89 8.47 6.39
N LEU A 504 -25.16 7.81 5.27
CA LEU A 504 -24.67 6.46 4.98
C LEU A 504 -23.15 6.42 4.78
N VAL A 505 -22.57 7.40 4.08
CA VAL A 505 -21.12 7.54 3.95
C VAL A 505 -20.50 7.88 5.30
N GLY A 506 -21.15 8.71 6.11
CA GLY A 506 -20.75 9.01 7.47
C GLY A 506 -20.72 7.78 8.38
N ILE A 507 -21.75 6.92 8.31
CA ILE A 507 -21.78 5.62 9.00
C ILE A 507 -20.61 4.75 8.55
N SER A 508 -20.31 4.76 7.26
CA SER A 508 -19.20 3.98 6.69
C SER A 508 -17.82 4.47 7.14
N LEU A 509 -17.69 5.65 7.76
CA LEU A 509 -16.43 6.07 8.41
C LEU A 509 -16.16 5.26 9.67
N THR A 510 -17.19 4.66 10.29
CA THR A 510 -17.05 3.91 11.53
C THR A 510 -16.59 2.49 11.29
N GLY A 511 -15.93 1.90 12.29
CA GLY A 511 -15.65 0.46 12.35
C GLY A 511 -16.76 -0.32 13.07
N LYS A 512 -18.04 0.09 12.92
CA LYS A 512 -19.21 -0.55 13.56
C LYS A 512 -20.16 -1.10 12.50
N ALA A 513 -20.62 -2.32 12.68
CA ALA A 513 -21.66 -2.94 11.86
C ALA A 513 -23.09 -2.73 12.42
N ASP A 514 -23.32 -1.67 13.20
CA ASP A 514 -24.59 -1.42 13.91
C ASP A 514 -25.75 -1.10 12.96
N PHE A 515 -25.45 -0.56 11.79
CA PHE A 515 -26.48 -0.13 10.84
C PHE A 515 -27.19 -1.30 10.16
N GLN A 516 -26.68 -2.52 10.23
CA GLN A 516 -27.28 -3.76 9.74
C GLN A 516 -27.95 -3.67 8.36
N ALA A 517 -27.33 -2.97 7.40
CA ALA A 517 -27.91 -2.78 6.08
C ALA A 517 -26.94 -3.09 4.95
N VAL A 518 -27.51 -3.45 3.81
CA VAL A 518 -26.86 -3.50 2.50
C VAL A 518 -27.37 -2.30 1.70
N ILE A 519 -26.47 -1.39 1.38
CA ILE A 519 -26.77 -0.18 0.61
C ILE A 519 -26.61 -0.53 -0.86
N PHE A 520 -27.71 -0.57 -1.60
CA PHE A 520 -27.69 -0.95 -3.01
C PHE A 520 -28.00 0.25 -3.90
N CYS A 521 -26.96 0.79 -4.54
CA CYS A 521 -27.06 1.86 -5.53
C CYS A 521 -27.42 1.25 -6.89
N PHE A 522 -28.65 1.47 -7.33
CA PHE A 522 -29.22 0.87 -8.52
C PHE A 522 -29.50 1.93 -9.59
N GLY A 523 -29.35 1.57 -10.86
CA GLY A 523 -29.71 2.42 -12.01
C GLY A 523 -29.00 1.97 -13.28
N ASP A 524 -29.55 2.36 -14.43
CA ASP A 524 -28.96 2.09 -15.73
C ASP A 524 -27.64 2.82 -15.94
N GLY A 525 -26.81 2.44 -16.89
CA GLY A 525 -25.50 3.04 -17.11
C GLY A 525 -25.52 4.56 -17.31
N ARG A 526 -24.34 5.22 -17.16
CA ARG A 526 -24.12 6.66 -17.35
C ARG A 526 -24.85 7.58 -16.35
N ASN A 527 -24.91 7.19 -15.10
CA ASN A 527 -25.59 7.92 -14.01
C ASN A 527 -24.69 8.32 -12.85
N GLY A 528 -23.39 8.33 -13.05
CA GLY A 528 -22.41 8.78 -12.05
C GLY A 528 -22.07 7.78 -10.95
N LYS A 529 -22.73 6.60 -10.85
CA LYS A 529 -22.45 5.59 -9.80
C LYS A 529 -20.96 5.20 -9.72
N SER A 530 -20.34 4.92 -10.87
CA SER A 530 -18.93 4.51 -10.91
C SER A 530 -17.99 5.61 -10.43
N THR A 531 -18.27 6.86 -10.76
CA THR A 531 -17.51 8.02 -10.29
C THR A 531 -17.68 8.23 -8.79
N PHE A 532 -18.92 8.08 -8.29
CA PHE A 532 -19.24 8.15 -6.87
C PHE A 532 -18.43 7.14 -6.06
N ILE A 533 -18.51 5.85 -6.41
CA ILE A 533 -17.81 4.80 -5.66
C ILE A 533 -16.29 4.88 -5.79
N GLU A 534 -15.79 5.25 -6.96
CA GLU A 534 -14.34 5.37 -7.18
C GLU A 534 -13.74 6.52 -6.35
N THR A 535 -14.47 7.63 -6.22
CA THR A 535 -14.07 8.75 -5.35
C THR A 535 -13.99 8.30 -3.88
N LEU A 536 -15.01 7.60 -3.39
CA LEU A 536 -15.00 7.06 -2.04
C LEU A 536 -13.92 5.99 -1.84
N ARG A 537 -13.69 5.12 -2.82
CA ARG A 537 -12.60 4.13 -2.79
C ARG A 537 -11.24 4.78 -2.57
N LEU A 538 -10.98 5.86 -3.27
CA LEU A 538 -9.71 6.58 -3.16
C LEU A 538 -9.59 7.32 -1.83
N LEU A 539 -10.67 7.94 -1.34
CA LEU A 539 -10.70 8.64 -0.07
C LEU A 539 -10.50 7.67 1.11
N PHE A 540 -11.25 6.56 1.11
CA PHE A 540 -11.17 5.57 2.19
C PHE A 540 -9.83 4.83 2.24
N GLY A 541 -9.09 4.77 1.13
CA GLY A 541 -7.76 4.19 1.08
C GLY A 541 -7.72 2.76 1.60
N ASP A 542 -6.98 2.53 2.68
CA ASP A 542 -6.81 1.20 3.26
C ASP A 542 -8.08 0.68 3.95
N TYR A 543 -8.99 1.55 4.34
CA TYR A 543 -10.29 1.18 4.93
C TYR A 543 -11.32 0.72 3.90
N PHE A 544 -11.01 0.85 2.60
CA PHE A 544 -11.87 0.33 1.54
C PHE A 544 -11.59 -1.15 1.27
N GLY A 545 -12.66 -1.94 1.11
CA GLY A 545 -12.60 -3.35 0.75
C GLY A 545 -13.46 -3.67 -0.45
N LYS A 546 -13.15 -4.76 -1.13
CA LYS A 546 -13.99 -5.34 -2.18
C LYS A 546 -14.38 -6.76 -1.80
N ILE A 547 -15.58 -7.16 -2.19
CA ILE A 547 -16.05 -8.54 -2.11
C ILE A 547 -16.58 -8.97 -3.47
N THR A 548 -16.22 -10.17 -3.91
CA THR A 548 -16.66 -10.65 -5.22
C THR A 548 -18.15 -10.97 -5.23
N SER A 549 -18.81 -10.71 -6.34
CA SER A 549 -20.22 -11.06 -6.52
C SER A 549 -20.48 -12.56 -6.35
N GLU A 550 -19.51 -13.40 -6.73
CA GLU A 550 -19.60 -14.85 -6.57
C GLU A 550 -19.68 -15.29 -5.10
N THR A 551 -19.05 -14.56 -4.21
CA THR A 551 -19.11 -14.79 -2.76
C THR A 551 -20.47 -14.40 -2.19
N LEU A 552 -21.05 -13.29 -2.64
CA LEU A 552 -22.34 -12.78 -2.18
C LEU A 552 -23.54 -13.56 -2.73
N LEU A 553 -23.36 -14.34 -3.80
CA LEU A 553 -24.44 -15.08 -4.46
C LEU A 553 -24.51 -16.53 -3.98
N SER A 554 -25.71 -17.10 -4.02
CA SER A 554 -25.92 -18.51 -3.68
C SER A 554 -25.16 -19.42 -4.64
N ARG A 555 -24.37 -20.33 -4.08
CA ARG A 555 -23.61 -21.31 -4.83
C ARG A 555 -24.47 -22.51 -5.21
N GLY A 556 -24.43 -22.89 -6.49
CA GLY A 556 -24.85 -24.23 -6.88
C GLY A 556 -23.93 -25.30 -6.21
N LYS A 557 -24.32 -26.58 -6.30
CA LYS A 557 -23.70 -27.74 -5.61
C LYS A 557 -22.18 -27.94 -5.71
N TYR A 558 -21.42 -27.06 -6.38
CA TYR A 558 -19.99 -27.24 -6.70
C TYR A 558 -19.09 -26.04 -6.31
N GLY A 559 -19.39 -25.32 -5.24
CA GLY A 559 -18.59 -24.17 -4.81
C GLY A 559 -17.43 -24.56 -3.87
N GLY A 560 -16.18 -24.41 -4.32
CA GLY A 560 -14.97 -24.64 -3.50
C GLY A 560 -14.57 -23.44 -2.59
N ASN A 561 -13.48 -23.60 -1.85
CA ASN A 561 -12.96 -22.76 -0.72
C ASN A 561 -12.57 -21.28 -1.02
N THR A 562 -13.06 -20.63 -2.07
CA THR A 562 -12.72 -19.23 -2.37
C THR A 562 -13.25 -18.22 -1.34
N THR A 563 -14.28 -18.59 -0.55
CA THR A 563 -14.92 -17.72 0.45
C THR A 563 -14.01 -17.31 1.60
N ASP A 564 -13.13 -18.20 2.04
CA ASP A 564 -12.30 -17.92 3.24
C ASP A 564 -11.27 -16.81 2.97
N TYR A 565 -10.77 -16.69 1.74
CA TYR A 565 -9.81 -15.66 1.34
C TYR A 565 -10.47 -14.29 1.16
N ASP A 566 -11.60 -14.26 0.45
CA ASP A 566 -12.37 -13.02 0.27
C ASP A 566 -12.82 -12.44 1.63
N MET A 567 -13.14 -13.32 2.59
CA MET A 567 -13.50 -12.90 3.95
C MET A 567 -12.32 -12.33 4.73
N ALA A 568 -11.11 -12.88 4.55
CA ALA A 568 -9.93 -12.39 5.26
C ALA A 568 -9.54 -10.96 4.85
N ASP A 569 -9.80 -10.59 3.59
CA ASP A 569 -9.54 -9.24 3.08
C ASP A 569 -10.51 -8.18 3.63
N LEU A 570 -11.59 -8.60 4.31
CA LEU A 570 -12.53 -7.69 4.95
C LEU A 570 -12.10 -7.26 6.35
N PHE A 571 -11.06 -7.88 6.92
CA PHE A 571 -10.56 -7.51 8.25
C PHE A 571 -10.13 -6.04 8.29
N GLY A 572 -10.64 -5.28 9.27
CA GLY A 572 -10.33 -3.87 9.46
C GLY A 572 -10.92 -2.91 8.41
N LYS A 573 -11.70 -3.40 7.43
CA LYS A 573 -12.36 -2.54 6.44
C LYS A 573 -13.60 -1.86 7.03
N ARG A 574 -13.90 -0.66 6.51
CA ARG A 574 -15.06 0.15 6.96
C ARG A 574 -16.11 0.35 5.87
N MET A 575 -15.68 0.42 4.62
CA MET A 575 -16.56 0.44 3.47
C MET A 575 -16.19 -0.73 2.57
N VAL A 576 -17.10 -1.68 2.41
CA VAL A 576 -16.93 -2.84 1.53
C VAL A 576 -17.90 -2.75 0.37
N VAL A 577 -17.39 -2.94 -0.84
CA VAL A 577 -18.17 -2.86 -2.07
C VAL A 577 -18.21 -4.20 -2.76
N GLY A 578 -19.44 -4.67 -3.04
CA GLY A 578 -19.67 -5.84 -3.88
C GLY A 578 -19.54 -5.48 -5.36
N ASP A 579 -18.91 -6.36 -6.13
CA ASP A 579 -18.87 -6.25 -7.59
C ASP A 579 -20.26 -6.36 -8.22
N GLU A 580 -20.40 -5.95 -9.49
CA GLU A 580 -21.66 -6.00 -10.24
C GLU A 580 -22.22 -7.42 -10.30
N LEU A 581 -23.52 -7.54 -10.02
CA LEU A 581 -24.21 -8.81 -9.90
C LEU A 581 -24.86 -9.22 -11.22
N SER A 582 -24.75 -10.50 -11.58
CA SER A 582 -25.42 -11.05 -12.76
C SER A 582 -26.93 -11.26 -12.52
N ARG A 583 -27.75 -11.03 -13.57
CA ARG A 583 -29.22 -11.07 -13.54
C ARG A 583 -29.88 -12.34 -12.97
N ASP A 584 -29.24 -13.50 -13.10
CA ASP A 584 -29.91 -14.80 -12.90
C ASP A 584 -29.59 -15.49 -11.57
N ARG A 585 -28.90 -14.83 -10.67
CA ARG A 585 -28.50 -15.43 -9.39
C ARG A 585 -29.22 -14.79 -8.22
N SER A 586 -29.47 -15.60 -7.19
CA SER A 586 -30.03 -15.15 -5.93
C SER A 586 -28.92 -14.85 -4.93
N PHE A 587 -29.15 -13.93 -4.02
CA PHE A 587 -28.26 -13.68 -2.89
C PHE A 587 -28.09 -14.90 -1.97
N ASN A 588 -26.93 -15.02 -1.38
CA ASN A 588 -26.73 -15.84 -0.19
C ASN A 588 -27.21 -15.05 1.06
N GLU A 589 -28.49 -15.18 1.35
CA GLU A 589 -29.16 -14.41 2.41
C GLU A 589 -28.52 -14.63 3.79
N SER A 590 -28.06 -15.87 4.07
CA SER A 590 -27.35 -16.17 5.31
C SER A 590 -26.04 -15.42 5.41
N LEU A 591 -25.25 -15.37 4.33
CA LEU A 591 -23.99 -14.63 4.32
C LEU A 591 -24.22 -13.11 4.45
N LEU A 592 -25.22 -12.57 3.76
CA LEU A 592 -25.56 -11.15 3.89
C LEU A 592 -25.95 -10.79 5.33
N LYS A 593 -26.72 -11.66 6.00
CA LYS A 593 -27.09 -11.48 7.41
C LYS A 593 -25.84 -11.49 8.31
N ASN A 594 -24.92 -12.42 8.10
CA ASN A 594 -23.67 -12.49 8.86
C ASN A 594 -22.79 -11.26 8.65
N LEU A 595 -22.59 -10.83 7.39
CA LEU A 595 -21.75 -9.67 7.06
C LEU A 595 -22.32 -8.33 7.57
N THR A 596 -23.64 -8.25 7.75
CA THR A 596 -24.31 -7.05 8.22
C THR A 596 -24.79 -7.14 9.67
N GLY A 597 -24.70 -8.32 10.31
CA GLY A 597 -25.27 -8.61 11.62
C GLY A 597 -24.29 -8.48 12.79
N GLY A 598 -23.00 -8.32 12.51
CA GLY A 598 -21.97 -8.29 13.57
C GLY A 598 -21.57 -9.67 14.10
N ASP A 599 -22.07 -10.76 13.51
CA ASP A 599 -21.66 -12.12 13.87
C ASP A 599 -20.19 -12.37 13.49
N GLU A 600 -19.47 -13.17 14.33
CA GLU A 600 -18.09 -13.48 14.03
C GLU A 600 -17.92 -14.23 12.71
N VAL A 601 -17.03 -13.74 11.88
CA VAL A 601 -16.61 -14.36 10.62
C VAL A 601 -15.29 -15.05 10.84
N ARG A 602 -15.22 -16.32 10.41
CA ARG A 602 -13.99 -17.08 10.41
C ARG A 602 -13.36 -17.06 9.02
N ALA A 603 -12.13 -16.59 8.92
CA ALA A 603 -11.42 -16.43 7.66
C ALA A 603 -9.94 -16.75 7.81
N ARG A 604 -9.25 -16.93 6.69
CA ARG A 604 -7.78 -17.08 6.68
C ARG A 604 -7.19 -16.62 5.36
N GLN A 605 -6.00 -16.05 5.40
CA GLN A 605 -5.18 -15.84 4.20
C GLN A 605 -4.43 -17.15 3.80
N PRO A 606 -3.99 -17.27 2.54
CA PRO A 606 -3.24 -18.42 2.08
C PRO A 606 -2.00 -18.66 2.94
N ARG A 607 -1.88 -19.88 3.52
CA ARG A 607 -0.78 -20.31 4.38
C ARG A 607 -0.72 -19.68 5.77
N GLU A 608 -1.73 -18.91 6.17
CA GLU A 608 -1.86 -18.34 7.51
C GLU A 608 -2.83 -19.13 8.39
N GLN A 609 -2.85 -18.82 9.68
CA GLN A 609 -3.81 -19.38 10.62
C GLN A 609 -5.18 -18.74 10.43
N PHE A 610 -6.24 -19.44 10.88
CA PHE A 610 -7.57 -18.85 10.89
C PHE A 610 -7.64 -17.69 11.89
N ILE A 611 -8.25 -16.59 11.46
CA ILE A 611 -8.63 -15.46 12.30
C ILE A 611 -10.16 -15.43 12.44
N ASN A 612 -10.63 -15.11 13.64
CA ASN A 612 -12.03 -14.79 13.88
C ASN A 612 -12.12 -13.28 14.11
N PHE A 613 -13.03 -12.63 13.44
CA PHE A 613 -13.27 -11.19 13.63
C PHE A 613 -14.74 -10.87 13.39
N SER A 614 -15.23 -9.84 14.06
CA SER A 614 -16.55 -9.27 13.76
C SER A 614 -16.43 -8.27 12.61
N PRO A 615 -17.39 -8.27 11.66
CA PRO A 615 -17.42 -7.27 10.59
C PRO A 615 -17.40 -5.84 11.15
N THR A 616 -16.57 -5.00 10.56
CA THR A 616 -16.41 -3.58 10.95
C THR A 616 -16.85 -2.64 9.84
N HIS A 617 -17.52 -3.15 8.83
CA HIS A 617 -17.81 -2.43 7.59
C HIS A 617 -19.30 -2.25 7.34
N THR A 618 -19.62 -1.21 6.58
CA THR A 618 -20.90 -1.05 5.90
C THR A 618 -20.78 -1.67 4.50
N LEU A 619 -21.74 -2.52 4.13
CA LEU A 619 -21.76 -3.21 2.83
C LEU A 619 -22.51 -2.37 1.79
N TRP A 620 -21.82 -2.01 0.73
CA TRP A 620 -22.33 -1.29 -0.42
C TRP A 620 -22.37 -2.19 -1.64
N MET A 621 -23.36 -2.01 -2.49
CA MET A 621 -23.50 -2.71 -3.75
C MET A 621 -23.86 -1.74 -4.85
N PHE A 622 -23.33 -1.98 -6.03
CA PHE A 622 -23.58 -1.16 -7.21
C PHE A 622 -23.98 -2.08 -8.37
N GLY A 623 -25.03 -1.75 -9.08
CA GLY A 623 -25.46 -2.59 -10.19
C GLY A 623 -26.51 -1.94 -11.06
N ASN A 624 -26.62 -2.50 -12.29
CA ASN A 624 -27.66 -2.16 -13.25
C ASN A 624 -28.80 -3.20 -13.22
N HIS A 625 -28.67 -4.23 -12.39
CA HIS A 625 -29.66 -5.29 -12.25
C HIS A 625 -29.92 -5.56 -10.77
N LYS A 626 -31.19 -5.72 -10.44
CA LYS A 626 -31.64 -6.11 -9.10
C LYS A 626 -31.47 -7.63 -8.97
N PRO A 627 -30.58 -8.17 -8.08
CA PRO A 627 -30.46 -9.62 -7.88
C PRO A 627 -31.72 -10.19 -7.28
N ARG A 628 -31.99 -11.47 -7.54
CA ARG A 628 -33.17 -12.12 -6.97
C ARG A 628 -32.99 -12.38 -5.46
N ILE A 629 -34.02 -12.07 -4.71
CA ILE A 629 -34.14 -12.43 -3.29
C ILE A 629 -35.18 -13.53 -3.22
N SER A 630 -34.80 -14.72 -2.78
CA SER A 630 -35.65 -15.89 -2.83
C SER A 630 -36.63 -15.97 -1.68
N GLY A 631 -36.40 -15.21 -0.62
CA GLY A 631 -37.16 -15.28 0.63
C GLY A 631 -38.20 -14.19 0.74
N THR A 632 -39.35 -14.56 1.29
CA THR A 632 -40.35 -13.64 1.81
C THR A 632 -39.97 -13.18 3.22
N ASP A 633 -38.73 -13.42 3.65
CA ASP A 633 -38.22 -13.13 4.98
C ASP A 633 -38.09 -11.61 5.16
N GLU A 634 -38.92 -11.04 6.00
CA GLU A 634 -38.90 -9.62 6.35
C GLU A 634 -37.54 -9.16 6.89
N GLU A 635 -36.77 -10.09 7.47
CA GLU A 635 -35.45 -9.77 8.02
C GLU A 635 -34.44 -9.37 6.94
N ILE A 636 -34.44 -10.02 5.79
CA ILE A 636 -33.53 -9.64 4.70
C ILE A 636 -33.96 -8.31 4.06
N TRP A 637 -35.29 -8.10 3.85
CA TRP A 637 -35.82 -6.87 3.28
C TRP A 637 -35.58 -5.64 4.15
N ARG A 638 -35.62 -5.81 5.47
CA ARG A 638 -35.26 -4.73 6.42
C ARG A 638 -33.83 -4.26 6.21
N ARG A 639 -32.93 -5.17 5.80
CA ARG A 639 -31.51 -4.86 5.60
C ARG A 639 -31.22 -4.19 4.27
N ILE A 640 -32.06 -4.36 3.27
CA ILE A 640 -31.82 -3.81 1.93
C ILE A 640 -32.30 -2.36 1.87
N LYS A 641 -31.43 -1.47 1.42
CA LYS A 641 -31.70 -0.06 1.17
C LYS A 641 -31.37 0.22 -0.30
N LEU A 642 -32.40 0.24 -1.14
CA LEU A 642 -32.25 0.48 -2.57
C LEU A 642 -32.24 1.98 -2.86
N ILE A 643 -31.09 2.50 -3.27
CA ILE A 643 -30.92 3.91 -3.62
C ILE A 643 -30.98 4.03 -5.14
N PRO A 644 -32.02 4.67 -5.70
CA PRO A 644 -32.15 4.82 -7.15
C PRO A 644 -31.22 5.93 -7.67
N PHE A 645 -30.50 5.65 -8.75
CA PHE A 645 -29.71 6.55 -9.58
C PHE A 645 -30.31 6.60 -10.97
N GLU A 646 -31.37 7.41 -11.12
CA GLU A 646 -32.22 7.40 -12.31
C GLU A 646 -31.75 8.39 -13.37
N TYR A 647 -31.02 9.45 -12.95
CA TYR A 647 -30.51 10.46 -13.87
C TYR A 647 -29.53 9.86 -14.88
N LYS A 648 -29.80 10.10 -16.14
CA LYS A 648 -28.91 9.71 -17.23
C LYS A 648 -28.16 10.93 -17.73
N ILE A 649 -26.86 10.97 -17.52
CA ILE A 649 -26.00 12.07 -17.94
C ILE A 649 -26.03 12.18 -19.47
N PRO A 650 -26.39 13.32 -20.06
CA PRO A 650 -26.37 13.55 -21.50
C PRO A 650 -24.97 13.35 -22.09
N ASP A 651 -24.89 12.91 -23.36
CA ASP A 651 -23.60 12.66 -24.02
C ASP A 651 -22.70 13.91 -24.07
N GLU A 652 -23.29 15.10 -24.18
CA GLU A 652 -22.62 16.40 -24.18
C GLU A 652 -22.03 16.81 -22.82
N ASP A 653 -22.58 16.27 -21.72
CA ASP A 653 -22.14 16.54 -20.35
C ASP A 653 -21.22 15.44 -19.80
N LEU A 654 -20.94 14.41 -20.59
CA LEU A 654 -20.02 13.36 -20.21
C LEU A 654 -18.61 13.91 -20.09
N ARG A 655 -18.07 13.87 -18.88
CA ARG A 655 -16.68 14.27 -18.58
C ARG A 655 -15.78 13.04 -18.48
N ASP A 656 -14.49 13.25 -18.79
CA ASP A 656 -13.50 12.20 -18.57
C ASP A 656 -13.42 11.80 -17.09
N GLN A 657 -13.47 10.48 -16.84
CA GLN A 657 -13.42 9.96 -15.47
C GLN A 657 -12.10 10.29 -14.75
N SER A 658 -10.99 10.37 -15.50
CA SER A 658 -9.68 10.70 -14.93
C SER A 658 -9.62 12.14 -14.46
N GLU A 659 -10.18 13.06 -15.26
CA GLU A 659 -10.27 14.49 -14.87
C GLU A 659 -11.15 14.70 -13.63
N MET A 660 -12.32 14.06 -13.60
CA MET A 660 -13.21 14.13 -12.44
C MET A 660 -12.56 13.57 -11.18
N LYS A 661 -11.83 12.46 -11.32
CA LYS A 661 -11.07 11.85 -10.25
C LYS A 661 -10.01 12.80 -9.67
N GLU A 662 -9.23 13.47 -10.52
CA GLU A 662 -8.23 14.45 -10.08
C GLU A 662 -8.87 15.67 -9.41
N GLU A 663 -10.03 16.11 -9.89
CA GLU A 663 -10.78 17.21 -9.28
C GLU A 663 -11.26 16.84 -7.87
N PHE A 664 -11.86 15.66 -7.71
CA PHE A 664 -12.34 15.22 -6.40
C PHE A 664 -11.21 14.88 -5.42
N GLN A 665 -10.06 14.42 -5.91
CA GLN A 665 -8.88 14.23 -5.05
C GLN A 665 -8.44 15.53 -4.37
N LYS A 666 -8.54 16.66 -5.06
CA LYS A 666 -8.24 17.99 -4.47
C LYS A 666 -9.24 18.41 -3.40
N GLU A 667 -10.43 17.82 -3.40
CA GLU A 667 -11.50 18.10 -2.43
C GLU A 667 -11.61 17.01 -1.33
N PHE A 668 -10.70 16.04 -1.25
CA PHE A 668 -10.82 14.93 -0.29
C PHE A 668 -10.98 15.37 1.15
N SER A 669 -10.28 16.41 1.61
CA SER A 669 -10.47 16.96 2.96
C SER A 669 -11.88 17.51 3.16
N GLY A 670 -12.45 18.15 2.14
CA GLY A 670 -13.83 18.64 2.16
C GLY A 670 -14.86 17.50 2.11
N ILE A 671 -14.61 16.46 1.27
CA ILE A 671 -15.48 15.26 1.20
C ILE A 671 -15.46 14.51 2.53
N LEU A 672 -14.29 14.45 3.19
CA LEU A 672 -14.18 13.89 4.54
C LEU A 672 -15.03 14.69 5.54
N ASN A 673 -14.93 16.03 5.55
CA ASN A 673 -15.73 16.87 6.43
C ASN A 673 -17.24 16.66 6.20
N TRP A 674 -17.64 16.61 4.91
CA TRP A 674 -19.03 16.30 4.54
C TRP A 674 -19.49 14.93 5.06
N ALA A 675 -18.63 13.93 5.05
CA ALA A 675 -18.94 12.61 5.58
C ALA A 675 -18.99 12.60 7.13
N ILE A 676 -18.07 13.33 7.80
CA ILE A 676 -18.10 13.53 9.26
C ILE A 676 -19.41 14.21 9.69
N ASP A 677 -19.81 15.29 9.01
CA ASP A 677 -21.09 15.95 9.25
C ASP A 677 -22.27 14.98 9.07
N GLY A 678 -22.19 14.10 8.06
CA GLY A 678 -23.17 13.04 7.85
C GLY A 678 -23.28 12.08 9.02
N TYR A 679 -22.14 11.69 9.61
CA TYR A 679 -22.14 10.87 10.82
C TYR A 679 -22.72 11.59 12.03
N GLN A 680 -22.40 12.87 12.23
CA GLN A 680 -22.94 13.66 13.34
C GLN A 680 -24.46 13.86 13.19
N LYS A 681 -24.98 14.05 11.97
CA LYS A 681 -26.43 14.07 11.70
C LYS A 681 -27.05 12.70 12.01
N TYR A 682 -26.43 11.60 11.56
CA TYR A 682 -26.91 10.25 11.88
C TYR A 682 -26.99 10.01 13.40
N LYS A 683 -25.97 10.42 14.14
CA LYS A 683 -25.91 10.28 15.60
C LYS A 683 -27.06 11.01 16.31
N LYS A 684 -27.49 12.14 15.76
CA LYS A 684 -28.59 12.97 16.29
C LYS A 684 -29.98 12.42 15.93
N GLU A 685 -30.19 12.04 14.68
CA GLU A 685 -31.50 11.88 14.06
C GLU A 685 -31.77 10.47 13.57
N GLY A 686 -30.72 9.63 13.49
CA GLY A 686 -30.76 8.35 12.80
C GLY A 686 -30.74 8.52 11.28
N ALA A 687 -30.70 7.41 10.56
CA ALA A 687 -30.79 7.36 9.12
C ALA A 687 -32.24 7.08 8.68
N GLN A 688 -33.10 8.11 8.73
CA GLN A 688 -34.48 7.98 8.21
C GLN A 688 -34.45 7.87 6.69
N GLU A 689 -35.11 6.85 6.17
CA GLU A 689 -35.13 6.62 4.71
C GLU A 689 -36.04 7.65 4.00
N PRO A 690 -35.56 8.34 2.96
CA PRO A 690 -36.38 9.18 2.10
C PRO A 690 -37.51 8.37 1.43
N LYS A 691 -38.58 9.07 1.02
CA LYS A 691 -39.68 8.42 0.31
C LYS A 691 -39.19 7.70 -0.95
N SER A 692 -38.31 8.31 -1.74
CA SER A 692 -37.73 7.71 -2.94
C SER A 692 -37.03 6.36 -2.69
N VAL A 693 -36.29 6.24 -1.58
CA VAL A 693 -35.61 5.00 -1.18
C VAL A 693 -36.61 3.94 -0.68
N ARG A 694 -37.60 4.34 0.12
CA ARG A 694 -38.64 3.43 0.61
C ARG A 694 -39.46 2.86 -0.54
N ASP A 695 -39.92 3.72 -1.45
CA ASP A 695 -40.74 3.32 -2.60
C ASP A 695 -39.94 2.39 -3.52
N ALA A 696 -38.69 2.71 -3.85
CA ALA A 696 -37.82 1.86 -4.67
C ALA A 696 -37.53 0.50 -3.99
N THR A 697 -37.31 0.48 -2.68
CA THR A 697 -37.10 -0.78 -1.93
C THR A 697 -38.36 -1.62 -1.90
N LYS A 698 -39.53 -0.98 -1.74
CA LYS A 698 -40.84 -1.65 -1.78
C LYS A 698 -41.10 -2.24 -3.15
N GLU A 699 -40.94 -1.45 -4.22
CA GLU A 699 -41.08 -1.94 -5.61
C GLU A 699 -40.18 -3.15 -5.86
N TYR A 700 -38.91 -3.10 -5.44
CA TYR A 700 -38.01 -4.23 -5.58
C TYR A 700 -38.47 -5.47 -4.81
N LYS A 701 -39.07 -5.29 -3.64
CA LYS A 701 -39.67 -6.38 -2.86
C LYS A 701 -40.84 -7.00 -3.59
N ASP A 702 -41.76 -6.14 -4.10
CA ASP A 702 -42.95 -6.56 -4.83
C ASP A 702 -42.56 -7.26 -6.13
N ASP A 703 -41.58 -6.74 -6.90
CA ASP A 703 -41.01 -7.38 -8.10
C ASP A 703 -40.41 -8.76 -7.81
N SER A 704 -39.74 -8.91 -6.66
CA SER A 704 -39.09 -10.16 -6.25
C SER A 704 -40.11 -11.21 -5.78
N ASP A 705 -41.32 -10.81 -5.44
CA ASP A 705 -42.38 -11.68 -4.96
C ASP A 705 -43.20 -12.33 -6.09
N THR A 706 -42.55 -13.25 -6.78
CA THR A 706 -43.23 -13.98 -7.89
C THR A 706 -44.48 -14.74 -7.45
N LEU A 707 -44.53 -15.23 -6.22
CA LEU A 707 -45.72 -15.92 -5.70
C LEU A 707 -46.84 -14.93 -5.42
N GLY A 708 -46.57 -13.76 -4.84
CA GLY A 708 -47.53 -12.70 -4.60
C GLY A 708 -48.16 -12.22 -5.91
N ARG A 709 -47.32 -11.85 -6.89
CA ARG A 709 -47.79 -11.43 -8.20
C ARG A 709 -48.63 -12.52 -8.91
N PHE A 710 -48.20 -13.78 -8.84
CA PHE A 710 -49.02 -14.89 -9.36
C PHE A 710 -50.37 -14.98 -8.67
N MET A 711 -50.40 -14.81 -7.33
CA MET A 711 -51.68 -14.86 -6.58
C MET A 711 -52.61 -13.69 -6.95
N GLU A 712 -52.06 -12.50 -7.14
CA GLU A 712 -52.82 -11.31 -7.55
C GLU A 712 -53.35 -11.41 -8.98
N GLU A 713 -52.54 -11.90 -9.93
CA GLU A 713 -52.87 -11.95 -11.36
C GLU A 713 -53.72 -13.17 -11.74
N CYS A 714 -53.49 -14.30 -11.10
CA CYS A 714 -54.10 -15.57 -11.50
C CYS A 714 -55.11 -16.16 -10.51
N CYS A 715 -55.22 -15.58 -9.31
CA CYS A 715 -56.12 -16.10 -8.28
C CYS A 715 -57.07 -15.02 -7.77
N LYS A 716 -58.27 -15.43 -7.40
CA LYS A 716 -59.31 -14.58 -6.83
C LYS A 716 -59.79 -15.15 -5.50
N GLU A 717 -59.99 -14.29 -4.49
CA GLU A 717 -60.64 -14.71 -3.26
C GLU A 717 -62.04 -15.18 -3.52
N SER A 718 -62.40 -16.37 -3.03
CA SER A 718 -63.69 -16.99 -3.20
C SER A 718 -64.02 -17.90 -1.99
N LYS A 719 -65.22 -18.48 -1.98
CA LYS A 719 -65.60 -19.52 -1.00
C LYS A 719 -65.14 -20.93 -1.38
N LEU A 720 -64.52 -21.07 -2.54
CA LEU A 720 -64.03 -22.31 -3.08
C LEU A 720 -62.64 -22.71 -2.58
N SER A 721 -62.14 -23.84 -3.00
CA SER A 721 -60.80 -24.33 -2.70
C SER A 721 -60.18 -24.89 -3.98
N VAL A 722 -58.93 -24.56 -4.23
CA VAL A 722 -58.19 -25.03 -5.39
C VAL A 722 -57.16 -26.06 -4.99
N ALA A 723 -56.98 -27.13 -5.75
CA ALA A 723 -55.94 -28.10 -5.49
C ALA A 723 -54.54 -27.50 -5.64
N THR A 724 -53.67 -27.68 -4.65
CA THR A 724 -52.30 -27.12 -4.69
C THR A 724 -51.48 -27.70 -5.85
N THR A 725 -51.86 -28.82 -6.42
CA THR A 725 -51.22 -29.40 -7.60
C THR A 725 -51.54 -28.58 -8.83
N GLU A 726 -52.79 -28.23 -9.03
CA GLU A 726 -53.28 -27.39 -10.11
C GLU A 726 -52.68 -25.97 -9.98
N LEU A 727 -52.79 -25.42 -8.79
CA LEU A 727 -52.18 -24.10 -8.48
C LEU A 727 -50.65 -24.04 -8.80
N TYR A 728 -49.90 -25.10 -8.45
CA TYR A 728 -48.47 -25.18 -8.75
C TYR A 728 -48.19 -25.34 -10.23
N GLN A 729 -49.02 -26.06 -10.99
CA GLN A 729 -48.88 -26.18 -12.42
C GLN A 729 -49.15 -24.85 -13.11
N THR A 730 -50.23 -24.14 -12.72
CA THR A 730 -50.57 -22.81 -13.22
C THR A 730 -49.47 -21.79 -12.88
N TYR A 731 -48.93 -21.86 -11.68
CA TYR A 731 -47.77 -21.01 -11.26
C TYR A 731 -46.54 -21.23 -12.17
N ASN A 732 -46.19 -22.48 -12.51
CA ASN A 732 -45.06 -22.74 -13.38
C ASN A 732 -45.33 -22.27 -14.83
N SER A 733 -46.58 -22.43 -15.32
CA SER A 733 -46.97 -21.91 -16.62
C SER A 733 -46.93 -20.39 -16.66
N TRP A 734 -47.43 -19.73 -15.61
CA TRP A 734 -47.35 -18.28 -15.44
C TRP A 734 -45.89 -17.80 -15.42
N CYS A 735 -45.02 -18.47 -14.68
CA CYS A 735 -43.59 -18.15 -14.68
C CYS A 735 -42.98 -18.26 -16.08
N THR A 736 -43.31 -19.30 -16.84
CA THR A 736 -42.81 -19.50 -18.20
C THR A 736 -43.28 -18.39 -19.13
N ASN A 737 -44.57 -18.06 -19.07
CA ASN A 737 -45.19 -17.01 -19.92
C ASN A 737 -44.63 -15.61 -19.64
N ASN A 738 -44.28 -15.34 -18.39
CA ASN A 738 -43.66 -14.07 -17.95
C ASN A 738 -42.13 -14.07 -18.07
N SER A 739 -41.51 -15.07 -18.69
CA SER A 739 -40.05 -15.22 -18.78
C SER A 739 -39.36 -15.24 -17.43
N GLU A 740 -40.06 -15.71 -16.40
CA GLU A 740 -39.53 -15.84 -15.05
C GLU A 740 -39.12 -17.27 -14.73
N LYS A 741 -38.14 -17.39 -13.85
CA LYS A 741 -37.73 -18.70 -13.34
C LYS A 741 -38.54 -19.07 -12.09
N SER A 742 -39.17 -20.21 -12.11
CA SER A 742 -39.93 -20.71 -10.95
C SER A 742 -39.01 -20.79 -9.72
N GLN A 743 -39.44 -20.18 -8.63
CA GLN A 743 -38.71 -20.19 -7.33
C GLN A 743 -38.80 -21.56 -6.66
N TYR A 744 -39.82 -22.36 -7.00
CA TYR A 744 -40.07 -23.63 -6.34
C TYR A 744 -39.81 -24.80 -7.28
N LYS A 745 -38.74 -25.54 -7.05
CA LYS A 745 -38.40 -26.74 -7.85
C LYS A 745 -39.43 -27.87 -7.72
N TYR A 746 -40.12 -27.92 -6.56
CA TYR A 746 -41.07 -28.97 -6.21
C TYR A 746 -42.34 -28.39 -5.60
N LYS A 747 -43.48 -29.01 -5.83
CA LYS A 747 -44.79 -28.66 -5.25
C LYS A 747 -44.76 -28.50 -3.73
N ARG A 748 -43.97 -29.34 -3.03
CA ARG A 748 -43.85 -29.25 -1.57
C ARG A 748 -43.33 -27.90 -1.12
N GLY A 749 -42.30 -27.34 -1.77
CA GLY A 749 -41.76 -26.01 -1.49
C GLY A 749 -42.79 -24.91 -1.74
N PHE A 750 -43.48 -24.98 -2.86
CA PHE A 750 -44.58 -24.05 -3.20
C PHE A 750 -45.70 -24.08 -2.14
N THR A 751 -46.18 -25.28 -1.77
CA THR A 751 -47.21 -25.43 -0.73
C THR A 751 -46.74 -24.91 0.64
N THR A 752 -45.46 -25.07 0.99
CA THR A 752 -44.89 -24.53 2.22
C THR A 752 -44.86 -23.01 2.15
N ALA A 753 -44.54 -22.39 1.03
CA ALA A 753 -44.55 -20.94 0.84
C ALA A 753 -45.95 -20.34 1.00
N LEU A 754 -46.99 -21.01 0.48
CA LEU A 754 -48.39 -20.61 0.73
C LEU A 754 -48.71 -20.59 2.24
N LYS A 755 -48.30 -21.63 2.97
CA LYS A 755 -48.50 -21.71 4.44
C LYS A 755 -47.78 -20.60 5.20
N ILE A 756 -46.51 -20.33 4.82
CA ILE A 756 -45.70 -19.26 5.44
C ILE A 756 -46.38 -17.89 5.25
N ARG A 757 -47.07 -17.67 4.13
CA ARG A 757 -47.85 -16.44 3.89
C ARG A 757 -49.17 -16.38 4.66
N GLY A 758 -49.43 -17.35 5.53
CA GLY A 758 -50.64 -17.38 6.33
C GLY A 758 -51.87 -17.86 5.53
N LEU A 759 -51.69 -18.35 4.31
CA LEU A 759 -52.78 -18.88 3.52
C LEU A 759 -53.20 -20.25 4.06
N LYS A 760 -54.50 -20.46 4.17
CA LYS A 760 -55.08 -21.71 4.73
C LYS A 760 -54.98 -22.86 3.72
N VAL A 761 -54.03 -23.78 3.96
CA VAL A 761 -53.85 -25.00 3.18
C VAL A 761 -54.31 -26.20 4.02
N LYS A 762 -55.36 -26.88 3.56
CA LYS A 762 -55.91 -28.10 4.17
C LYS A 762 -55.51 -29.37 3.44
N GLU A 763 -55.40 -30.46 4.19
CA GLU A 763 -55.25 -31.81 3.66
C GLU A 763 -56.62 -32.45 3.45
N GLY A 764 -56.84 -32.91 2.24
CA GLY A 764 -58.02 -33.67 1.86
C GLY A 764 -57.74 -35.19 1.82
N THR A 765 -58.70 -35.96 1.30
CA THR A 765 -58.54 -37.38 1.06
C THR A 765 -57.42 -37.69 0.07
N ALA A 766 -56.73 -38.84 0.25
CA ALA A 766 -55.64 -39.30 -0.62
C ALA A 766 -54.37 -38.43 -0.65
N ARG A 767 -54.06 -37.74 0.46
CA ARG A 767 -52.90 -36.85 0.58
C ARG A 767 -52.87 -35.63 -0.39
N MET A 768 -54.04 -35.28 -0.91
CA MET A 768 -54.15 -34.03 -1.67
C MET A 768 -54.26 -32.84 -0.74
N THR A 769 -53.60 -31.74 -1.13
CA THR A 769 -53.66 -30.49 -0.38
C THR A 769 -54.42 -29.43 -1.20
N PHE A 770 -55.19 -28.60 -0.53
CA PHE A 770 -56.06 -27.57 -1.14
C PHE A 770 -55.80 -26.22 -0.49
N LEU A 771 -55.74 -25.16 -1.31
CA LEU A 771 -55.75 -23.78 -0.82
C LEU A 771 -57.22 -23.35 -0.66
N GLU A 772 -57.61 -23.00 0.58
CA GLU A 772 -58.96 -22.52 0.89
C GLU A 772 -59.11 -21.01 0.67
N GLY A 773 -60.27 -20.63 0.22
CA GLY A 773 -60.62 -19.22 0.08
C GLY A 773 -60.16 -18.59 -1.23
N TYR A 774 -59.74 -19.44 -2.20
CA TYR A 774 -59.27 -18.98 -3.51
C TYR A 774 -59.74 -19.83 -4.64
N GLU A 775 -59.92 -19.24 -5.83
CA GLU A 775 -60.14 -19.88 -7.10
C GLU A 775 -59.17 -19.35 -8.16
N LEU A 776 -58.84 -20.17 -9.19
CA LEU A 776 -58.04 -19.73 -10.32
C LEU A 776 -58.92 -18.94 -11.29
N LEU A 777 -58.42 -17.79 -11.76
CA LEU A 777 -59.10 -16.95 -12.78
C LEU A 777 -59.05 -17.59 -14.17
N TYR A 778 -58.07 -18.45 -14.43
CA TYR A 778 -57.84 -19.10 -15.73
C TYR A 778 -57.57 -20.59 -15.52
N GLN A 779 -58.16 -21.45 -16.37
CA GLN A 779 -57.83 -22.88 -16.39
C GLN A 779 -56.53 -23.14 -17.16
N ILE A 780 -55.86 -24.29 -16.88
CA ILE A 780 -54.62 -24.69 -17.54
C ILE A 780 -54.89 -24.79 -19.07
N GLY A 781 -54.29 -23.91 -19.84
CA GLY A 781 -54.42 -23.84 -21.31
C GLY A 781 -55.14 -22.59 -21.84
N GLU A 782 -55.77 -21.77 -20.98
CA GLU A 782 -56.29 -20.47 -21.36
C GLU A 782 -55.20 -19.40 -21.07
N SER A 783 -54.80 -18.67 -22.13
CA SER A 783 -53.91 -17.51 -21.98
C SER A 783 -54.67 -16.37 -21.30
N PRO A 784 -54.08 -15.70 -20.27
CA PRO A 784 -54.64 -14.47 -19.72
C PRO A 784 -54.63 -13.31 -20.73
N PHE A 785 -53.88 -13.42 -21.78
CA PHE A 785 -53.89 -12.54 -22.94
C PHE A 785 -54.60 -13.31 -24.06
N GLY A 786 -55.90 -13.02 -24.30
CA GLY A 786 -56.66 -13.63 -25.37
C GLY A 786 -55.87 -13.67 -26.66
N ASP A 787 -56.05 -14.76 -27.47
CA ASP A 787 -55.45 -14.90 -28.78
C ASP A 787 -55.73 -13.63 -29.62
N SER A 788 -54.87 -12.65 -29.54
CA SER A 788 -54.82 -11.57 -30.52
C SER A 788 -54.07 -12.07 -31.76
N THR A 789 -54.75 -12.96 -32.50
CA THR A 789 -54.49 -13.08 -33.93
C THR A 789 -55.20 -11.91 -34.64
N ASP A 790 -54.58 -10.70 -34.48
CA ASP A 790 -54.84 -9.53 -35.35
C ASP A 790 -53.77 -8.49 -35.03
N PHE A 791 -52.65 -8.63 -35.71
CA PHE A 791 -51.83 -7.56 -36.27
C PHE A 791 -50.70 -8.17 -37.09
#